data_27eae9b0fedf568be3c11eaf5a210aa5
#
_entry.id   27eae9b0fedf568be3c11eaf5a210aa5
#
_cell.length_a   1.000
_cell.length_b   1.000
_cell.length_c   1.000
_cell.angle_alpha   90.00
_cell.angle_beta   90.00
_cell.angle_gamma   90.00
#
_symmetry.space_group_name_H-M   'P 1'
#
loop_
_entity.id
_entity.type
_entity.pdbx_description
1 polymer ?
#
loop_
_entity_poly.entity_id
_entity_poly.type
_entity_poly.pdbx_seq_one_letter_code
_entity_poly.pdbx_strand_id
1 'polypeptide(L)'
;MKKTLSLFIALLAAIAVSAQDVSIEFITPRIVHIVKGKPTKSLVVTAQKQDVPLVKKPGSISSSELTVRLNEKTGCVTFLTRKGKLLLREKSHDVSKVQQTFTLDKGEAVYGLGTFQNGKMNRRGEKKRMEQSNLEDFQSVLQSIKGWGLYWENYSPTVFEDNADGMSFTSEAGEGIDYYFMWGGSADGVIAQMRQLTGDVPMFPLWTYGFWQSKERYKSSRELLAVVDKYRELQVPLDGIIQDWQYWGSNYLWNAMDFLTEDFSNGRRMIDEVHRKNAHFMISIWASFGPMTQQFRELDAKGLLLPIETWPQSGLTFWPPRMEYPSGVKVYDAFSSEARDIYWKYLKRLYSYGTDAWWMDSTDPDFFNPRESDYTHPVTGGTWRSLRNAFPLATVRGVYEAQRKEADNKKRVFIMTRSSFAGQQHYGSNMWSGDVASSWDMLRKQVPAGLSFSLTGNPNFNTDIGGFFCGSYNTMGGGSAPRNPQYQELFVRWMQYGLFCPVFRSHGADAPREIWQFGKKGEPVYDAIEKQIRLRYRFIPYLYSTAWQVTTNNASYLRPLFSDFASDAAVWDMTDEFMFGSSILAAPVLEAQYTKEQIIREDAMTGWDKKEVKAESPQGAIDWSAQKSVKKYLPKGAEWYDFWTGARYKGGQWLTITTQLDRVPMFVRAGSILPFAPEMQYVGEKDWSSLELRVYPGADASFTLYEDEGDGYNYEKGICSEIPMTWNDRSRTLTIGGRKGQFPGMLSQRTFTVILPDGKSQTVSYSGEEVRCKM
;
A
#
# COMPACT_ATOMS: atom_id res chain seq x y z
N MET A 1 41.77 32.02 -60.62
CA MET A 1 40.51 31.56 -60.07
C MET A 1 40.79 30.46 -59.01
N LYS A 2 40.89 30.82 -57.72
CA LYS A 2 41.12 29.91 -56.64
C LYS A 2 39.80 29.68 -55.91
N LYS A 3 39.32 28.43 -55.87
CA LYS A 3 38.18 28.02 -55.05
C LYS A 3 38.66 27.76 -53.64
N THR A 4 38.17 28.55 -52.70
CA THR A 4 38.38 28.34 -51.27
C THR A 4 37.31 27.39 -50.72
N LEU A 5 37.72 26.27 -50.23
CA LEU A 5 36.85 25.27 -49.57
C LEU A 5 36.83 25.61 -48.08
N SER A 6 35.71 26.08 -47.57
CA SER A 6 35.53 26.31 -46.13
C SER A 6 35.09 25.03 -45.46
N LEU A 7 35.97 24.53 -44.60
CA LEU A 7 35.69 23.38 -43.74
C LEU A 7 34.97 23.88 -42.49
N PHE A 8 33.67 23.54 -42.32
CA PHE A 8 32.94 23.74 -41.08
C PHE A 8 33.32 22.60 -40.15
N ILE A 9 34.17 22.88 -39.18
CA ILE A 9 34.39 21.99 -38.01
C ILE A 9 33.32 22.33 -37.00
N ALA A 10 32.29 21.45 -36.87
CA ALA A 10 31.35 21.51 -35.76
C ALA A 10 32.08 21.03 -34.51
N LEU A 11 32.45 21.95 -33.63
CA LEU A 11 32.98 21.68 -32.31
C LEU A 11 31.80 21.20 -31.43
N LEU A 12 31.63 19.89 -31.27
CA LEU A 12 30.83 19.32 -30.20
C LEU A 12 31.57 19.60 -28.87
N ALA A 13 31.22 20.67 -28.21
CA ALA A 13 31.64 20.91 -26.84
C ALA A 13 30.89 19.91 -25.93
N ALA A 14 31.52 18.79 -25.65
CA ALA A 14 31.15 17.98 -24.52
C ALA A 14 31.38 18.84 -23.26
N ILE A 15 30.33 19.31 -22.60
CA ILE A 15 30.43 19.97 -21.31
C ILE A 15 30.87 18.89 -20.33
N ALA A 16 32.17 18.80 -20.07
CA ALA A 16 32.69 18.01 -18.98
C ALA A 16 32.27 18.69 -17.68
N VAL A 17 31.33 18.08 -16.93
CA VAL A 17 30.99 18.50 -15.58
C VAL A 17 32.25 18.38 -14.74
N SER A 18 32.78 19.48 -14.21
CA SER A 18 33.93 19.48 -13.34
C SER A 18 33.55 18.92 -11.95
N ALA A 19 34.50 18.37 -11.20
CA ALA A 19 34.26 17.91 -9.81
C ALA A 19 33.75 19.01 -8.88
N GLN A 20 33.77 20.26 -9.30
CA GLN A 20 33.24 21.42 -8.58
C GLN A 20 31.70 21.46 -8.56
N ASP A 21 31.02 20.71 -9.43
CA ASP A 21 29.56 20.72 -9.56
C ASP A 21 28.87 19.57 -8.82
N VAL A 22 29.61 18.78 -8.01
CA VAL A 22 29.06 17.67 -7.21
C VAL A 22 28.95 18.07 -5.75
N SER A 23 27.72 18.11 -5.23
CA SER A 23 27.44 18.30 -3.80
C SER A 23 27.23 16.95 -3.11
N ILE A 24 27.90 16.78 -1.95
CA ILE A 24 27.76 15.61 -1.09
C ILE A 24 27.44 16.11 0.31
N GLU A 25 26.21 15.84 0.75
CA GLU A 25 25.72 16.29 2.04
C GLU A 25 25.20 15.12 2.89
N PHE A 26 25.69 15.00 4.13
CA PHE A 26 25.12 14.06 5.10
C PHE A 26 23.92 14.70 5.78
N ILE A 27 22.73 14.11 5.59
CA ILE A 27 21.50 14.50 6.31
C ILE A 27 21.51 13.88 7.70
N THR A 28 21.92 12.61 7.80
CA THR A 28 22.15 11.86 9.03
C THR A 28 23.45 11.05 8.88
N PRO A 29 23.96 10.37 9.92
CA PRO A 29 25.11 9.47 9.73
C PRO A 29 24.91 8.36 8.69
N ARG A 30 23.67 8.07 8.29
CA ARG A 30 23.28 6.98 7.39
C ARG A 30 22.60 7.42 6.10
N ILE A 31 22.27 8.71 5.96
CA ILE A 31 21.62 9.27 4.77
C ILE A 31 22.53 10.32 4.15
N VAL A 32 22.83 10.15 2.88
CA VAL A 32 23.68 11.07 2.10
C VAL A 32 22.90 11.61 0.91
N HIS A 33 22.82 12.91 0.77
CA HIS A 33 22.24 13.62 -0.36
C HIS A 33 23.32 13.93 -1.40
N ILE A 34 23.09 13.54 -2.64
CA ILE A 34 23.99 13.79 -3.78
C ILE A 34 23.27 14.64 -4.81
N VAL A 35 23.89 15.75 -5.18
CA VAL A 35 23.40 16.63 -6.23
C VAL A 35 24.49 16.87 -7.26
N LYS A 36 24.14 16.80 -8.55
CA LYS A 36 24.99 17.20 -9.67
C LYS A 36 24.20 18.16 -10.55
N GLY A 37 24.65 19.40 -10.69
CA GLY A 37 23.88 20.48 -11.27
C GLY A 37 22.99 21.17 -10.22
N LYS A 38 21.75 21.52 -10.59
CA LYS A 38 20.84 22.20 -9.64
C LYS A 38 20.01 21.18 -8.84
N PRO A 39 19.82 21.39 -7.53
CA PRO A 39 18.96 20.54 -6.72
C PRO A 39 17.48 20.68 -7.09
N THR A 40 16.73 19.60 -6.93
CA THR A 40 15.27 19.61 -7.00
C THR A 40 14.71 20.28 -5.75
N LYS A 41 13.69 21.15 -5.91
CA LYS A 41 12.93 21.63 -4.75
C LYS A 41 12.07 20.49 -4.22
N SER A 42 12.44 19.91 -3.11
CA SER A 42 11.75 18.71 -2.60
C SER A 42 10.31 18.99 -2.19
N LEU A 43 9.41 18.11 -2.63
CA LEU A 43 8.02 18.00 -2.19
C LEU A 43 7.84 16.89 -1.14
N VAL A 44 8.86 16.05 -0.95
CA VAL A 44 8.81 14.76 -0.25
C VAL A 44 9.60 14.77 1.05
N VAL A 45 10.80 15.38 1.03
CA VAL A 45 11.73 15.36 2.18
C VAL A 45 11.26 16.31 3.27
N THR A 46 11.00 15.75 4.44
CA THR A 46 10.60 16.51 5.65
C THR A 46 11.72 16.59 6.69
N ALA A 47 12.73 15.72 6.55
CA ALA A 47 13.84 15.65 7.48
C ALA A 47 14.63 16.97 7.57
N GLN A 48 14.95 17.36 8.78
CA GLN A 48 15.93 18.41 9.04
C GLN A 48 17.33 17.79 9.06
N LYS A 49 18.29 18.47 8.45
CA LYS A 49 19.69 18.06 8.49
C LYS A 49 20.19 18.05 9.93
N GLN A 50 20.80 16.92 10.33
CA GLN A 50 21.44 16.78 11.63
C GLN A 50 22.85 17.38 11.61
N ASP A 51 23.37 17.76 12.78
CA ASP A 51 24.78 18.06 12.96
C ASP A 51 25.57 16.73 13.04
N VAL A 52 26.08 16.30 11.88
CA VAL A 52 26.81 15.03 11.76
C VAL A 52 28.30 15.27 11.86
N PRO A 53 28.97 14.68 12.88
CA PRO A 53 30.45 14.73 12.94
C PRO A 53 31.06 14.03 11.72
N LEU A 54 31.80 14.76 10.91
CA LEU A 54 32.38 14.28 9.66
C LEU A 54 33.91 14.32 9.70
N VAL A 55 34.52 13.22 9.23
CA VAL A 55 35.97 13.15 8.95
C VAL A 55 36.17 13.38 7.46
N LYS A 56 36.81 14.52 7.12
CA LYS A 56 37.12 14.87 5.73
C LYS A 56 38.58 14.55 5.42
N LYS A 57 38.82 13.90 4.26
CA LYS A 57 40.12 13.62 3.67
C LYS A 57 40.05 13.95 2.17
N PRO A 58 41.20 14.18 1.47
CA PRO A 58 41.17 14.36 0.02
C PRO A 58 40.35 13.25 -0.67
N GLY A 59 39.36 13.65 -1.46
CA GLY A 59 38.47 12.73 -2.19
C GLY A 59 37.54 11.85 -1.34
N SER A 60 37.41 12.09 0.00
CA SER A 60 36.47 11.31 0.81
C SER A 60 35.94 12.06 2.04
N ILE A 61 34.69 11.76 2.37
CA ILE A 61 33.99 12.26 3.57
C ILE A 61 33.39 11.05 4.30
N SER A 62 33.56 11.00 5.62
CA SER A 62 33.04 9.88 6.42
C SER A 62 32.24 10.38 7.63
N SER A 63 31.11 9.73 7.88
CA SER A 63 30.38 9.79 9.17
C SER A 63 30.82 8.65 10.09
N SER A 64 30.10 8.42 11.19
CA SER A 64 30.27 7.21 12.02
C SER A 64 29.91 5.90 11.30
N GLU A 65 29.05 5.94 10.28
CA GLU A 65 28.45 4.78 9.63
C GLU A 65 28.94 4.57 8.18
N LEU A 66 29.14 5.64 7.44
CA LEU A 66 29.42 5.64 6.01
C LEU A 66 30.75 6.33 5.68
N THR A 67 31.37 5.89 4.58
CA THR A 67 32.40 6.63 3.86
C THR A 67 31.95 6.85 2.42
N VAL A 68 31.97 8.11 1.98
CA VAL A 68 31.66 8.52 0.61
C VAL A 68 32.94 8.98 -0.05
N ARG A 69 33.30 8.41 -1.21
CA ARG A 69 34.47 8.78 -2.00
C ARG A 69 34.04 9.43 -3.30
N LEU A 70 34.63 10.57 -3.61
CA LEU A 70 34.45 11.28 -4.87
C LEU A 70 35.67 11.03 -5.77
N ASN A 71 35.42 10.59 -7.00
CA ASN A 71 36.42 10.60 -8.05
C ASN A 71 36.44 12.00 -8.70
N GLU A 72 37.43 12.80 -8.37
CA GLU A 72 37.53 14.20 -8.82
C GLU A 72 37.67 14.34 -10.35
N LYS A 73 38.06 13.29 -11.08
CA LYS A 73 38.18 13.33 -12.56
C LYS A 73 36.84 13.08 -13.25
N THR A 74 36.02 12.22 -12.67
CA THR A 74 34.74 11.78 -13.30
C THR A 74 33.52 12.33 -12.61
N GLY A 75 33.63 12.93 -11.43
CA GLY A 75 32.50 13.31 -10.59
C GLY A 75 31.67 12.15 -10.06
N CYS A 76 32.15 10.90 -10.21
CA CYS A 76 31.46 9.73 -9.72
C CYS A 76 31.72 9.45 -8.23
N VAL A 77 30.64 9.03 -7.54
CA VAL A 77 30.65 8.77 -6.11
C VAL A 77 30.66 7.27 -5.83
N THR A 78 31.33 6.86 -4.75
CA THR A 78 31.36 5.49 -4.24
C THR A 78 30.96 5.47 -2.78
N PHE A 79 30.00 4.64 -2.42
CA PHE A 79 29.49 4.46 -1.07
C PHE A 79 30.08 3.20 -0.44
N LEU A 80 30.65 3.35 0.75
CA LEU A 80 31.21 2.26 1.54
C LEU A 80 30.69 2.35 2.98
N THR A 81 30.62 1.21 3.65
CA THR A 81 30.45 1.23 5.12
C THR A 81 31.69 1.90 5.76
N ARG A 82 31.57 2.32 7.02
CA ARG A 82 32.70 2.87 7.77
C ARG A 82 33.89 1.91 7.85
N LYS A 83 33.64 0.60 7.77
CA LYS A 83 34.68 -0.45 7.74
C LYS A 83 35.25 -0.72 6.35
N GLY A 84 34.84 0.04 5.32
CA GLY A 84 35.38 -0.04 3.96
C GLY A 84 34.72 -1.08 3.05
N LYS A 85 33.64 -1.78 3.47
CA LYS A 85 32.89 -2.67 2.59
C LYS A 85 32.16 -1.83 1.53
N LEU A 86 32.32 -2.19 0.24
CA LEU A 86 31.63 -1.54 -0.87
C LEU A 86 30.12 -1.81 -0.79
N LEU A 87 29.32 -0.76 -0.89
CA LEU A 87 27.86 -0.79 -0.95
C LEU A 87 27.37 -0.56 -2.37
N LEU A 88 27.67 0.61 -2.93
CA LEU A 88 27.26 1.02 -4.28
C LEU A 88 28.33 1.90 -4.91
N ARG A 89 28.44 1.85 -6.24
CA ARG A 89 29.33 2.71 -7.02
C ARG A 89 28.59 3.31 -8.20
N GLU A 90 28.71 4.61 -8.38
CA GLU A 90 28.36 5.26 -9.64
C GLU A 90 29.33 4.83 -10.75
N LYS A 91 28.79 4.60 -11.95
CA LYS A 91 29.56 4.27 -13.17
C LYS A 91 29.75 5.52 -14.03
N SER A 92 28.68 6.24 -14.32
CA SER A 92 28.67 7.45 -15.16
C SER A 92 27.41 8.28 -14.87
N HIS A 93 27.44 9.53 -15.31
CA HIS A 93 26.27 10.41 -15.28
C HIS A 93 26.26 11.37 -16.48
N ASP A 94 25.08 11.87 -16.82
CA ASP A 94 24.87 12.89 -17.83
C ASP A 94 23.82 13.88 -17.29
N VAL A 95 24.26 15.02 -16.79
CA VAL A 95 23.39 16.04 -16.19
C VAL A 95 22.41 16.61 -17.22
N SER A 96 22.83 16.73 -18.49
CA SER A 96 21.96 17.25 -19.55
C SER A 96 20.78 16.34 -19.88
N LYS A 97 20.90 15.05 -19.58
CA LYS A 97 19.85 14.03 -19.74
C LYS A 97 19.20 13.63 -18.44
N VAL A 98 19.57 14.27 -17.35
CA VAL A 98 19.14 13.89 -15.99
C VAL A 98 19.32 12.39 -15.73
N GLN A 99 20.51 11.86 -16.09
CA GLN A 99 20.81 10.42 -16.06
C GLN A 99 21.94 10.10 -15.10
N GLN A 100 21.72 9.11 -14.24
CA GLN A 100 22.73 8.51 -13.38
C GLN A 100 22.77 6.99 -13.61
N THR A 101 23.99 6.44 -13.81
CA THR A 101 24.20 5.00 -13.95
C THR A 101 25.05 4.48 -12.79
N PHE A 102 24.66 3.34 -12.24
CA PHE A 102 25.32 2.65 -11.14
C PHE A 102 25.85 1.28 -11.56
N THR A 103 26.87 0.80 -10.88
CA THR A 103 27.37 -0.58 -11.02
C THR A 103 26.89 -1.41 -9.83
N LEU A 104 26.20 -2.50 -10.12
CA LEU A 104 25.78 -3.51 -9.14
C LEU A 104 26.72 -4.72 -9.19
N ASP A 105 26.87 -5.43 -8.07
CA ASP A 105 27.59 -6.69 -8.05
C ASP A 105 26.82 -7.79 -8.81
N LYS A 106 27.56 -8.79 -9.33
CA LYS A 106 26.93 -9.96 -9.94
C LYS A 106 26.11 -10.72 -8.91
N GLY A 107 24.83 -10.94 -9.23
CA GLY A 107 23.90 -11.64 -8.34
C GLY A 107 23.32 -10.79 -7.20
N GLU A 108 23.63 -9.49 -7.16
CA GLU A 108 22.96 -8.56 -6.23
C GLU A 108 21.51 -8.32 -6.68
N ALA A 109 20.55 -8.63 -5.82
CA ALA A 109 19.15 -8.37 -6.06
C ALA A 109 18.78 -6.94 -5.61
N VAL A 110 17.90 -6.27 -6.37
CA VAL A 110 17.36 -4.95 -6.05
C VAL A 110 15.85 -4.96 -6.20
N TYR A 111 15.15 -4.19 -5.33
CA TYR A 111 13.71 -4.27 -5.12
C TYR A 111 13.09 -2.90 -4.95
N GLY A 112 11.75 -2.82 -4.99
CA GLY A 112 11.01 -1.60 -4.78
C GLY A 112 10.46 -1.02 -6.08
N LEU A 113 10.53 0.31 -6.26
CA LEU A 113 10.00 1.10 -7.37
C LEU A 113 8.46 1.10 -7.50
N GLY A 114 7.73 0.58 -6.49
CA GLY A 114 6.27 0.58 -6.49
C GLY A 114 5.64 -0.70 -7.05
N THR A 115 4.42 -0.59 -7.57
CA THR A 115 3.59 -1.72 -7.98
C THR A 115 3.70 -1.99 -9.49
N PHE A 116 4.77 -2.64 -9.92
CA PHE A 116 4.83 -3.14 -11.30
C PHE A 116 3.96 -4.40 -11.40
N GLN A 117 2.83 -4.34 -12.08
CA GLN A 117 1.90 -5.48 -12.21
C GLN A 117 2.47 -6.59 -13.11
N ASN A 118 3.74 -6.98 -12.90
CA ASN A 118 4.48 -7.95 -13.73
C ASN A 118 4.84 -9.25 -12.98
N GLY A 119 4.42 -9.38 -11.73
CA GLY A 119 4.64 -10.62 -10.96
C GLY A 119 6.07 -10.84 -10.46
N LYS A 120 6.95 -9.84 -10.52
CA LYS A 120 8.35 -9.94 -10.11
C LYS A 120 8.65 -9.12 -8.86
N MET A 121 9.59 -9.59 -8.04
CA MET A 121 10.17 -8.85 -6.92
C MET A 121 11.48 -8.18 -7.32
N ASN A 122 12.41 -8.94 -7.86
CA ASN A 122 13.75 -8.47 -8.23
C ASN A 122 13.72 -7.66 -9.54
N ARG A 123 14.23 -6.44 -9.49
CA ARG A 123 14.23 -5.49 -10.62
C ARG A 123 15.44 -5.63 -11.55
N ARG A 124 16.28 -6.66 -11.36
CA ARG A 124 17.42 -6.89 -12.23
C ARG A 124 16.98 -7.26 -13.65
N GLY A 125 17.63 -6.65 -14.63
CA GLY A 125 17.32 -6.87 -16.05
C GLY A 125 16.02 -6.24 -16.54
N GLU A 126 15.39 -5.37 -15.77
CA GLU A 126 14.16 -4.69 -16.16
C GLU A 126 14.42 -3.33 -16.80
N LYS A 127 13.53 -2.94 -17.72
CA LYS A 127 13.41 -1.59 -18.25
C LYS A 127 11.97 -1.15 -18.11
N LYS A 128 11.75 0.01 -17.46
CA LYS A 128 10.41 0.54 -17.21
C LYS A 128 10.43 2.06 -17.25
N ARG A 129 9.48 2.64 -18.02
CA ARG A 129 9.12 4.06 -17.89
C ARG A 129 8.15 4.18 -16.72
N MET A 130 8.56 4.87 -15.70
CA MET A 130 7.83 5.07 -14.45
C MET A 130 6.99 6.34 -14.57
N GLU A 131 5.70 6.18 -14.74
CA GLU A 131 4.69 7.23 -14.84
C GLU A 131 3.40 6.73 -14.22
N GLN A 132 2.82 7.52 -13.30
CA GLN A 132 1.61 7.12 -12.55
C GLN A 132 0.45 6.80 -13.49
N SER A 133 -0.26 5.71 -13.21
CA SER A 133 -1.43 5.25 -13.98
C SER A 133 -2.41 4.49 -13.10
N ASN A 134 -3.59 4.13 -13.64
CA ASN A 134 -4.61 3.37 -12.89
C ASN A 134 -4.08 2.04 -12.31
N LEU A 135 -3.30 1.27 -13.08
CA LEU A 135 -2.86 -0.07 -12.67
C LEU A 135 -1.46 -0.12 -12.05
N GLU A 136 -0.66 0.91 -12.25
CA GLU A 136 0.73 0.94 -11.80
C GLU A 136 1.02 2.21 -11.03
N ASP A 137 1.53 2.02 -9.84
CA ASP A 137 2.00 3.09 -8.96
C ASP A 137 3.53 3.05 -8.89
N PHE A 138 4.15 4.17 -9.13
CA PHE A 138 5.60 4.29 -9.15
C PHE A 138 6.13 5.08 -7.97
N GLN A 139 7.06 4.45 -7.29
CA GLN A 139 7.81 5.03 -6.17
C GLN A 139 9.27 5.12 -6.58
N SER A 140 9.86 6.29 -6.61
CA SER A 140 11.28 6.44 -6.98
C SER A 140 12.25 5.97 -5.87
N VAL A 141 11.92 4.88 -5.19
CA VAL A 141 12.66 4.28 -4.09
C VAL A 141 13.05 2.85 -4.43
N LEU A 142 14.34 2.56 -4.36
CA LEU A 142 14.91 1.24 -4.62
C LEU A 142 15.78 0.81 -3.45
N GLN A 143 15.79 -0.49 -3.12
CA GLN A 143 16.70 -1.03 -2.11
C GLN A 143 17.36 -2.33 -2.56
N SER A 144 18.56 -2.58 -2.04
CA SER A 144 19.37 -3.76 -2.34
C SER A 144 19.31 -4.79 -1.21
N ILE A 145 19.41 -6.06 -1.57
CA ILE A 145 19.62 -7.17 -0.62
C ILE A 145 20.83 -6.95 0.30
N LYS A 146 21.76 -6.08 -0.06
CA LYS A 146 22.89 -5.68 0.79
C LYS A 146 22.52 -4.73 1.92
N GLY A 147 21.29 -4.21 1.95
CA GLY A 147 20.77 -3.29 2.97
C GLY A 147 21.10 -1.81 2.72
N TRP A 148 21.35 -1.41 1.48
CA TRP A 148 21.35 -0.01 1.07
C TRP A 148 20.11 0.33 0.26
N GLY A 149 19.72 1.62 0.24
CA GLY A 149 18.62 2.14 -0.56
C GLY A 149 18.99 3.41 -1.31
N LEU A 150 18.21 3.70 -2.34
CA LEU A 150 18.23 4.96 -3.10
C LEU A 150 16.83 5.55 -3.12
N TYR A 151 16.73 6.86 -2.93
CA TYR A 151 15.58 7.66 -3.29
C TYR A 151 16.00 8.64 -4.38
N TRP A 152 15.39 8.52 -5.58
CA TRP A 152 15.61 9.39 -6.72
C TRP A 152 14.67 10.58 -6.64
N GLU A 153 15.20 11.77 -6.32
CA GLU A 153 14.44 13.01 -6.09
C GLU A 153 14.10 13.69 -7.42
N ASN A 154 13.16 13.11 -8.15
CA ASN A 154 12.65 13.67 -9.39
C ASN A 154 11.18 13.25 -9.59
N TYR A 155 10.32 14.15 -10.06
CA TYR A 155 8.88 13.96 -10.14
C TYR A 155 8.37 13.84 -11.58
N SER A 156 9.27 13.90 -12.55
CA SER A 156 8.92 13.66 -13.96
C SER A 156 8.86 12.16 -14.27
N PRO A 157 8.21 11.77 -15.38
CA PRO A 157 8.36 10.42 -15.89
C PRO A 157 9.84 10.05 -15.99
N THR A 158 10.20 8.89 -15.45
CA THR A 158 11.60 8.47 -15.31
C THR A 158 11.75 7.05 -15.84
N VAL A 159 12.75 6.81 -16.68
CA VAL A 159 13.10 5.45 -17.11
C VAL A 159 14.08 4.84 -16.13
N PHE A 160 13.66 3.74 -15.50
CA PHE A 160 14.55 2.80 -14.84
C PHE A 160 15.01 1.74 -15.84
N GLU A 161 16.30 1.43 -15.87
CA GLU A 161 16.85 0.38 -16.72
C GLU A 161 18.04 -0.29 -16.04
N ASP A 162 18.02 -1.64 -15.95
CA ASP A 162 19.17 -2.45 -15.55
C ASP A 162 19.56 -3.37 -16.71
N ASN A 163 20.76 -3.19 -17.24
CA ASN A 163 21.29 -3.92 -18.38
C ASN A 163 22.81 -4.17 -18.24
N ALA A 164 23.48 -4.60 -19.31
CA ALA A 164 24.93 -4.84 -19.33
C ALA A 164 25.77 -3.58 -19.03
N ASP A 165 25.22 -2.40 -19.29
CA ASP A 165 25.88 -1.11 -19.02
C ASP A 165 25.74 -0.66 -17.57
N GLY A 166 24.83 -1.24 -16.81
CA GLY A 166 24.56 -0.93 -15.40
C GLY A 166 23.11 -0.64 -15.13
N MET A 167 22.81 -0.28 -13.89
CA MET A 167 21.50 0.17 -13.45
C MET A 167 21.40 1.70 -13.55
N SER A 168 20.39 2.21 -14.22
CA SER A 168 20.25 3.65 -14.44
C SER A 168 18.85 4.20 -14.17
N PHE A 169 18.81 5.48 -13.81
CA PHE A 169 17.63 6.33 -13.81
C PHE A 169 17.83 7.45 -14.81
N THR A 170 16.83 7.69 -15.67
CA THR A 170 16.84 8.78 -16.67
C THR A 170 15.49 9.49 -16.62
N SER A 171 15.47 10.75 -16.19
CA SER A 171 14.26 11.54 -16.04
C SER A 171 14.00 12.44 -17.24
N GLU A 172 12.72 12.65 -17.59
CA GLU A 172 12.34 13.48 -18.77
C GLU A 172 12.48 14.99 -18.52
N ALA A 173 12.49 15.41 -17.24
CA ALA A 173 12.68 16.82 -16.88
C ALA A 173 13.50 16.93 -15.59
N GLY A 174 14.27 18.01 -15.47
CA GLY A 174 15.10 18.34 -14.33
C GLY A 174 16.28 19.21 -14.74
N GLU A 175 16.84 19.97 -13.79
CA GLU A 175 18.02 20.84 -14.02
C GLU A 175 19.29 20.23 -13.40
N GLY A 176 19.18 19.02 -12.83
CA GLY A 176 20.27 18.29 -12.20
C GLY A 176 19.89 16.87 -11.87
N ILE A 177 20.88 16.12 -11.45
CA ILE A 177 20.76 14.79 -10.87
C ILE A 177 20.69 14.98 -9.36
N ASP A 178 19.64 14.43 -8.75
CA ASP A 178 19.35 14.60 -7.33
C ASP A 178 18.87 13.29 -6.74
N TYR A 179 19.57 12.77 -5.72
CA TYR A 179 19.17 11.53 -5.07
C TYR A 179 19.74 11.40 -3.66
N TYR A 180 19.08 10.58 -2.85
CA TYR A 180 19.52 10.20 -1.51
C TYR A 180 19.99 8.76 -1.50
N PHE A 181 21.20 8.55 -0.96
CA PHE A 181 21.70 7.21 -0.63
C PHE A 181 21.45 6.94 0.86
N MET A 182 20.92 5.75 1.17
CA MET A 182 20.54 5.35 2.52
C MET A 182 21.25 4.06 2.91
N TRP A 183 21.83 4.01 4.10
CA TRP A 183 22.42 2.80 4.67
C TRP A 183 21.56 2.28 5.82
N GLY A 184 20.79 1.21 5.58
CA GLY A 184 19.96 0.55 6.59
C GLY A 184 20.63 -0.66 7.24
N GLY A 185 21.53 -1.34 6.52
CA GLY A 185 22.11 -2.62 6.93
C GLY A 185 21.19 -3.83 6.77
N SER A 186 19.89 -3.60 6.54
CA SER A 186 18.82 -4.58 6.27
C SER A 186 17.70 -3.90 5.50
N ALA A 187 16.71 -4.67 5.02
CA ALA A 187 15.53 -4.11 4.36
C ALA A 187 14.75 -3.17 5.30
N ASP A 188 14.47 -3.59 6.52
CA ASP A 188 13.81 -2.74 7.52
C ASP A 188 14.62 -1.49 7.86
N GLY A 189 15.95 -1.63 7.92
CA GLY A 189 16.82 -0.49 8.14
C GLY A 189 16.76 0.55 7.01
N VAL A 190 16.60 0.12 5.74
CA VAL A 190 16.38 1.03 4.61
C VAL A 190 15.02 1.72 4.71
N ILE A 191 13.95 0.98 5.06
CA ILE A 191 12.62 1.54 5.32
C ILE A 191 12.69 2.60 6.44
N ALA A 192 13.43 2.32 7.51
CA ALA A 192 13.63 3.26 8.61
C ALA A 192 14.33 4.56 8.14
N GLN A 193 15.37 4.44 7.30
CA GLN A 193 16.03 5.64 6.75
C GLN A 193 15.10 6.41 5.81
N MET A 194 14.30 5.72 4.99
CA MET A 194 13.32 6.36 4.11
C MET A 194 12.27 7.13 4.90
N ARG A 195 11.70 6.54 5.95
CA ARG A 195 10.73 7.22 6.82
C ARG A 195 11.37 8.35 7.65
N GLN A 196 12.61 8.18 8.10
CA GLN A 196 13.36 9.26 8.73
C GLN A 196 13.55 10.46 7.76
N LEU A 197 13.71 10.19 6.47
CA LEU A 197 13.85 11.22 5.43
C LEU A 197 12.52 11.91 5.10
N THR A 198 11.41 11.15 5.07
CA THR A 198 10.14 11.58 4.46
C THR A 198 8.95 11.65 5.43
N GLY A 199 9.15 11.30 6.68
CA GLY A 199 8.14 11.33 7.73
C GLY A 199 7.58 9.96 8.12
N ASP A 200 7.18 9.86 9.39
CA ASP A 200 6.63 8.64 9.98
C ASP A 200 5.23 8.33 9.46
N VAL A 201 4.82 7.08 9.64
CA VAL A 201 3.48 6.60 9.27
C VAL A 201 2.53 6.86 10.45
N PRO A 202 1.44 7.63 10.30
CA PRO A 202 0.46 7.79 11.36
C PRO A 202 -0.37 6.54 11.57
N MET A 203 -0.87 6.34 12.80
CA MET A 203 -1.85 5.29 13.10
C MET A 203 -3.18 5.56 12.37
N PHE A 204 -3.75 4.53 11.75
CA PHE A 204 -5.14 4.57 11.30
C PHE A 204 -6.11 4.44 12.49
N PRO A 205 -7.38 4.88 12.35
CA PRO A 205 -8.42 4.54 13.30
C PRO A 205 -8.55 3.02 13.45
N LEU A 206 -8.79 2.53 14.66
CA LEU A 206 -8.86 1.10 14.95
C LEU A 206 -9.89 0.35 14.08
N TRP A 207 -11.04 0.98 13.83
CA TRP A 207 -12.12 0.41 13.02
C TRP A 207 -11.74 0.18 11.55
N THR A 208 -10.72 0.83 11.01
CA THR A 208 -10.26 0.63 9.61
C THR A 208 -9.72 -0.76 9.36
N TYR A 209 -9.27 -1.45 10.40
CA TYR A 209 -8.75 -2.81 10.33
C TYR A 209 -9.83 -3.90 10.29
N GLY A 210 -11.12 -3.56 10.42
CA GLY A 210 -12.25 -4.46 10.21
C GLY A 210 -12.49 -4.75 8.73
N PHE A 211 -13.66 -5.34 8.41
CA PHE A 211 -14.07 -5.65 7.04
C PHE A 211 -14.87 -4.51 6.44
N TRP A 212 -14.58 -4.21 5.16
CA TRP A 212 -15.23 -3.18 4.36
C TRP A 212 -15.97 -3.77 3.18
N GLN A 213 -17.25 -3.43 3.02
CA GLN A 213 -18.03 -3.76 1.85
C GLN A 213 -18.16 -2.56 0.92
N SER A 214 -17.92 -2.79 -0.35
CA SER A 214 -18.01 -1.81 -1.41
C SER A 214 -18.52 -2.44 -2.70
N LYS A 215 -18.95 -1.61 -3.63
CA LYS A 215 -19.43 -1.98 -4.96
C LYS A 215 -19.29 -0.77 -5.89
N GLU A 216 -18.99 -0.97 -7.15
CA GLU A 216 -19.18 0.01 -8.21
C GLU A 216 -20.59 -0.20 -8.81
N ARG A 217 -21.60 0.56 -8.42
CA ARG A 217 -21.79 1.37 -7.20
C ARG A 217 -23.17 1.07 -6.59
N TYR A 218 -23.42 1.46 -5.38
CA TYR A 218 -24.79 1.53 -4.82
C TYR A 218 -25.54 2.70 -5.46
N LYS A 219 -26.79 2.46 -5.91
CA LYS A 219 -27.53 3.42 -6.70
C LYS A 219 -28.49 4.28 -5.88
N SER A 220 -28.65 3.97 -4.59
CA SER A 220 -29.50 4.75 -3.67
C SER A 220 -29.10 4.55 -2.22
N SER A 221 -29.46 5.53 -1.38
CA SER A 221 -29.33 5.41 0.08
C SER A 221 -30.00 4.15 0.62
N ARG A 222 -31.17 3.77 0.05
CA ARG A 222 -31.89 2.56 0.45
C ARG A 222 -31.11 1.29 0.14
N GLU A 223 -30.50 1.19 -1.05
CA GLU A 223 -29.68 0.04 -1.42
C GLU A 223 -28.47 -0.10 -0.48
N LEU A 224 -27.74 1.01 -0.25
CA LEU A 224 -26.57 1.02 0.63
C LEU A 224 -26.95 0.60 2.07
N LEU A 225 -27.99 1.17 2.64
CA LEU A 225 -28.45 0.83 3.99
C LEU A 225 -28.92 -0.62 4.12
N ALA A 226 -29.58 -1.17 3.08
CA ALA A 226 -30.01 -2.55 3.05
C ALA A 226 -28.82 -3.53 3.12
N VAL A 227 -27.67 -3.15 2.56
CA VAL A 227 -26.45 -3.96 2.66
C VAL A 227 -25.96 -4.03 4.11
N VAL A 228 -25.88 -2.90 4.80
CA VAL A 228 -25.47 -2.87 6.22
C VAL A 228 -26.44 -3.68 7.08
N ASP A 229 -27.76 -3.51 6.85
CA ASP A 229 -28.80 -4.26 7.56
C ASP A 229 -28.62 -5.75 7.36
N LYS A 230 -28.34 -6.19 6.12
CA LYS A 230 -28.21 -7.61 5.80
C LYS A 230 -26.98 -8.23 6.45
N TYR A 231 -25.84 -7.54 6.53
CA TYR A 231 -24.67 -8.00 7.29
C TYR A 231 -25.00 -8.19 8.77
N ARG A 232 -25.73 -7.24 9.38
CA ARG A 232 -26.17 -7.34 10.79
C ARG A 232 -27.16 -8.48 11.00
N GLU A 233 -28.14 -8.66 10.10
CA GLU A 233 -29.08 -9.79 10.10
C GLU A 233 -28.36 -11.15 10.04
N LEU A 234 -27.38 -11.27 9.14
CA LEU A 234 -26.61 -12.51 8.97
C LEU A 234 -25.58 -12.73 10.08
N GLN A 235 -25.36 -11.75 10.96
CA GLN A 235 -24.32 -11.77 11.97
C GLN A 235 -22.92 -11.99 11.39
N VAL A 236 -22.66 -11.45 10.19
CA VAL A 236 -21.33 -11.42 9.58
C VAL A 236 -20.68 -10.08 9.90
N PRO A 237 -19.46 -10.06 10.43
CA PRO A 237 -18.82 -8.82 10.84
C PRO A 237 -18.64 -7.81 9.69
N LEU A 238 -18.87 -6.53 9.99
CA LEU A 238 -18.70 -5.41 9.07
C LEU A 238 -18.39 -4.14 9.85
N ASP A 239 -17.33 -3.42 9.46
CA ASP A 239 -17.01 -2.10 10.02
C ASP A 239 -17.31 -0.95 9.08
N GLY A 240 -17.21 -1.14 7.77
CA GLY A 240 -17.39 -0.03 6.84
C GLY A 240 -18.18 -0.36 5.61
N ILE A 241 -18.90 0.65 5.12
CA ILE A 241 -19.61 0.67 3.84
C ILE A 241 -19.10 1.85 3.02
N ILE A 242 -18.93 1.65 1.71
CA ILE A 242 -18.36 2.65 0.82
C ILE A 242 -19.40 3.05 -0.23
N GLN A 243 -19.68 4.35 -0.37
CA GLN A 243 -20.40 4.90 -1.50
C GLN A 243 -19.41 5.33 -2.57
N ASP A 244 -19.55 4.76 -3.74
CA ASP A 244 -18.82 5.11 -4.94
C ASP A 244 -19.52 6.23 -5.73
N TRP A 245 -19.05 6.57 -6.91
CA TRP A 245 -19.40 7.72 -7.73
C TRP A 245 -20.89 7.87 -8.09
N GLN A 246 -21.25 8.98 -8.77
CA GLN A 246 -22.60 9.39 -9.24
C GLN A 246 -23.66 9.67 -8.16
N TYR A 247 -23.30 9.80 -6.89
CA TYR A 247 -24.23 10.32 -5.88
C TYR A 247 -24.59 11.80 -6.12
N TRP A 248 -23.84 12.48 -6.98
CA TRP A 248 -24.10 13.83 -7.50
C TRP A 248 -24.97 13.85 -8.78
N GLY A 249 -25.17 12.71 -9.47
CA GLY A 249 -25.94 12.58 -10.71
C GLY A 249 -25.11 12.70 -11.98
N SER A 250 -25.26 13.79 -12.72
CA SER A 250 -24.68 14.02 -14.04
C SER A 250 -23.16 14.16 -14.06
N ASN A 251 -22.50 13.76 -15.16
CA ASN A 251 -21.06 13.99 -15.36
C ASN A 251 -20.70 15.48 -15.41
N TYR A 252 -21.61 16.37 -15.80
CA TYR A 252 -21.40 17.82 -15.70
C TYR A 252 -21.29 18.32 -14.25
N LEU A 253 -21.82 17.54 -13.28
CA LEU A 253 -21.71 17.75 -11.85
C LEU A 253 -20.64 16.83 -11.22
N TRP A 254 -19.75 16.28 -12.04
CA TRP A 254 -18.72 15.36 -11.58
C TRP A 254 -18.00 15.86 -10.34
N ASN A 255 -17.96 15.02 -9.30
CA ASN A 255 -17.33 15.32 -8.03
C ASN A 255 -17.84 16.62 -7.37
N ALA A 256 -19.15 16.85 -7.42
CA ALA A 256 -19.79 18.04 -6.78
C ALA A 256 -19.60 18.09 -5.26
N MET A 257 -19.13 17.01 -4.65
CA MET A 257 -18.93 16.87 -3.19
C MET A 257 -20.23 17.16 -2.41
N ASP A 258 -21.34 16.65 -2.96
CA ASP A 258 -22.68 16.76 -2.36
C ASP A 258 -23.60 15.68 -2.93
N PHE A 259 -24.64 15.31 -2.18
CA PHE A 259 -25.68 14.39 -2.61
C PHE A 259 -26.76 15.18 -3.36
N LEU A 260 -26.79 15.06 -4.69
CA LEU A 260 -27.62 15.91 -5.56
C LEU A 260 -28.74 15.15 -6.29
N THR A 261 -28.88 13.85 -6.08
CA THR A 261 -29.94 13.06 -6.70
C THR A 261 -31.06 12.74 -5.71
N GLU A 262 -32.26 12.44 -6.22
CA GLU A 262 -33.39 12.02 -5.39
C GLU A 262 -33.10 10.74 -4.60
N ASP A 263 -32.35 9.80 -5.21
CA ASP A 263 -31.92 8.54 -4.59
C ASP A 263 -31.01 8.74 -3.37
N PHE A 264 -30.33 9.89 -3.29
CA PHE A 264 -29.46 10.29 -2.19
C PHE A 264 -29.90 11.62 -1.54
N SER A 265 -31.18 11.95 -1.62
CA SER A 265 -31.72 13.26 -1.21
C SER A 265 -31.44 13.70 0.25
N ASN A 266 -31.06 12.77 1.11
CA ASN A 266 -30.67 13.06 2.49
C ASN A 266 -29.44 12.27 2.90
N GLY A 267 -28.28 12.68 2.35
CA GLY A 267 -27.00 12.01 2.61
C GLY A 267 -26.59 12.03 4.09
N ARG A 268 -26.85 13.13 4.82
CA ARG A 268 -26.60 13.19 6.27
C ARG A 268 -27.39 12.11 7.01
N ARG A 269 -28.68 11.98 6.76
CA ARG A 269 -29.51 10.95 7.40
C ARG A 269 -29.02 9.54 7.06
N MET A 270 -28.59 9.30 5.81
CA MET A 270 -28.03 8.00 5.41
C MET A 270 -26.79 7.68 6.23
N ILE A 271 -25.86 8.63 6.39
CA ILE A 271 -24.65 8.46 7.20
C ILE A 271 -24.98 8.22 8.66
N ASP A 272 -25.92 9.00 9.24
CA ASP A 272 -26.38 8.80 10.61
C ASP A 272 -27.01 7.40 10.82
N GLU A 273 -27.72 6.86 9.80
CA GLU A 273 -28.24 5.48 9.84
C GLU A 273 -27.12 4.43 9.80
N VAL A 274 -26.08 4.65 9.01
CA VAL A 274 -24.90 3.78 8.99
C VAL A 274 -24.24 3.75 10.38
N HIS A 275 -24.04 4.92 10.98
CA HIS A 275 -23.45 5.02 12.32
C HIS A 275 -24.33 4.37 13.41
N ARG A 276 -25.66 4.52 13.34
CA ARG A 276 -26.56 3.83 14.28
C ARG A 276 -26.50 2.31 14.23
N LYS A 277 -26.00 1.76 13.12
CA LYS A 277 -25.76 0.32 12.92
C LYS A 277 -24.33 -0.07 13.28
N ASN A 278 -23.58 0.79 13.96
CA ASN A 278 -22.17 0.59 14.33
C ASN A 278 -21.31 0.26 13.10
N ALA A 279 -21.48 0.99 12.01
CA ALA A 279 -20.63 0.92 10.83
C ALA A 279 -20.13 2.33 10.49
N HIS A 280 -19.02 2.40 9.74
CA HIS A 280 -18.39 3.63 9.28
C HIS A 280 -18.66 3.86 7.81
N PHE A 281 -18.64 5.13 7.39
CA PHE A 281 -18.97 5.53 6.04
C PHE A 281 -17.78 6.16 5.33
N MET A 282 -17.43 5.61 4.18
CA MET A 282 -16.45 6.17 3.25
C MET A 282 -17.13 6.59 1.97
N ILE A 283 -16.68 7.67 1.33
CA ILE A 283 -17.21 8.15 0.06
C ILE A 283 -16.08 8.41 -0.94
N SER A 284 -16.34 8.09 -2.22
CA SER A 284 -15.39 8.36 -3.28
C SER A 284 -15.39 9.83 -3.68
N ILE A 285 -14.21 10.38 -3.89
CA ILE A 285 -13.92 11.74 -4.34
C ILE A 285 -12.78 11.71 -5.36
N TRP A 286 -12.75 12.68 -6.28
CA TRP A 286 -11.77 12.75 -7.35
C TRP A 286 -10.92 14.03 -7.28
N ALA A 287 -9.80 14.03 -8.01
CA ALA A 287 -8.96 15.21 -8.21
C ALA A 287 -9.40 16.04 -9.43
N SER A 288 -10.64 15.87 -9.89
CA SER A 288 -11.20 16.53 -11.07
C SER A 288 -12.64 16.95 -10.82
N PHE A 289 -13.12 17.94 -11.60
CA PHE A 289 -14.44 18.54 -11.39
C PHE A 289 -15.19 18.76 -12.70
N GLY A 290 -16.51 18.54 -12.66
CA GLY A 290 -17.40 18.83 -13.77
C GLY A 290 -17.71 20.33 -13.89
N PRO A 291 -17.97 20.84 -15.11
CA PRO A 291 -18.06 22.28 -15.42
C PRO A 291 -19.26 22.98 -14.74
N MET A 292 -20.25 22.25 -14.28
CA MET A 292 -21.41 22.82 -13.58
C MET A 292 -21.22 22.95 -12.08
N THR A 293 -20.12 22.40 -11.50
CA THR A 293 -19.85 22.48 -10.09
C THR A 293 -19.37 23.86 -9.64
N GLN A 294 -19.59 24.21 -8.39
CA GLN A 294 -19.14 25.49 -7.83
C GLN A 294 -17.63 25.57 -7.76
N GLN A 295 -16.98 24.47 -7.33
CA GLN A 295 -15.52 24.35 -7.23
C GLN A 295 -14.84 24.49 -8.60
N PHE A 296 -15.40 23.92 -9.66
CA PHE A 296 -14.88 24.14 -11.01
C PHE A 296 -14.84 25.62 -11.36
N ARG A 297 -15.95 26.33 -11.17
CA ARG A 297 -16.06 27.77 -11.51
C ARG A 297 -15.08 28.62 -10.70
N GLU A 298 -14.89 28.30 -9.42
CA GLU A 298 -13.95 29.03 -8.57
C GLU A 298 -12.50 28.76 -8.97
N LEU A 299 -12.14 27.51 -9.27
CA LEU A 299 -10.82 27.13 -9.74
C LEU A 299 -10.51 27.67 -11.14
N ASP A 300 -11.47 27.61 -12.07
CA ASP A 300 -11.33 28.13 -13.46
C ASP A 300 -11.09 29.64 -13.46
N ALA A 301 -11.85 30.39 -12.66
CA ALA A 301 -11.70 31.85 -12.50
C ALA A 301 -10.31 32.26 -11.99
N LYS A 302 -9.58 31.36 -11.36
CA LYS A 302 -8.22 31.57 -10.82
C LYS A 302 -7.13 30.93 -11.68
N GLY A 303 -7.49 30.27 -12.79
CA GLY A 303 -6.55 29.55 -13.64
C GLY A 303 -5.91 28.31 -12.96
N LEU A 304 -6.65 27.66 -12.06
CA LEU A 304 -6.19 26.53 -11.26
C LEU A 304 -6.75 25.18 -11.76
N LEU A 305 -7.18 25.11 -13.03
CA LEU A 305 -7.60 23.87 -13.70
C LEU A 305 -6.65 23.52 -14.84
N LEU A 306 -6.36 22.23 -14.98
CA LEU A 306 -5.48 21.68 -16.02
C LEU A 306 -6.31 21.22 -17.23
N PRO A 307 -5.97 21.61 -18.46
CA PRO A 307 -6.72 21.26 -19.67
C PRO A 307 -6.33 19.88 -20.23
N ILE A 308 -6.05 18.92 -19.37
CA ILE A 308 -5.71 17.55 -19.75
C ILE A 308 -6.96 16.67 -19.85
N GLU A 309 -6.94 15.69 -20.74
CA GLU A 309 -8.03 14.72 -20.83
C GLU A 309 -7.97 13.75 -19.63
N THR A 310 -9.14 13.57 -18.99
CA THR A 310 -9.28 12.72 -17.82
C THR A 310 -10.63 11.99 -17.82
N TRP A 311 -10.84 11.10 -16.88
CA TRP A 311 -12.15 10.46 -16.66
C TRP A 311 -13.13 11.44 -15.96
N PRO A 312 -14.41 11.44 -16.35
CA PRO A 312 -15.06 10.73 -17.47
C PRO A 312 -14.85 11.46 -18.79
N GLN A 313 -14.24 10.83 -19.75
CA GLN A 313 -13.90 11.23 -21.14
C GLN A 313 -14.09 12.73 -21.47
N SER A 314 -13.27 13.57 -20.88
CA SER A 314 -13.43 15.04 -20.93
C SER A 314 -13.22 15.63 -22.31
N GLY A 315 -12.36 15.02 -23.14
CA GLY A 315 -12.06 15.45 -24.49
C GLY A 315 -12.49 14.47 -25.60
N LEU A 316 -13.11 13.34 -25.24
CA LEU A 316 -13.46 12.28 -26.19
C LEU A 316 -14.87 12.46 -26.76
N THR A 317 -15.01 12.19 -28.06
CA THR A 317 -16.29 12.23 -28.79
C THR A 317 -16.81 10.86 -29.18
N PHE A 318 -16.12 9.79 -28.76
CA PHE A 318 -16.41 8.44 -29.17
C PHE A 318 -16.90 7.54 -28.05
N TRP A 319 -17.11 6.33 -28.41
CA TRP A 319 -17.80 5.26 -27.74
C TRP A 319 -17.33 4.94 -26.31
N PRO A 320 -18.27 4.58 -25.42
CA PRO A 320 -19.71 4.55 -25.71
C PRO A 320 -20.32 5.95 -25.75
N PRO A 321 -21.14 6.28 -26.81
CA PRO A 321 -21.80 7.56 -26.88
C PRO A 321 -22.82 7.65 -25.73
N ARG A 322 -22.55 8.50 -24.76
CA ARG A 322 -23.46 8.84 -23.66
C ARG A 322 -23.83 10.32 -23.82
N MET A 323 -25.04 10.70 -23.39
CA MET A 323 -25.51 12.08 -23.55
C MET A 323 -24.60 13.12 -22.89
N GLU A 324 -23.84 12.71 -21.89
CA GLU A 324 -22.96 13.57 -21.09
C GLU A 324 -21.49 13.54 -21.52
N TYR A 325 -21.20 13.08 -22.71
CA TYR A 325 -19.83 13.09 -23.26
C TYR A 325 -19.76 13.98 -24.52
N PRO A 326 -18.70 14.81 -24.69
CA PRO A 326 -17.60 15.02 -23.74
C PRO A 326 -18.08 15.70 -22.45
N SER A 327 -17.54 15.30 -21.31
CA SER A 327 -18.00 15.74 -19.99
C SER A 327 -17.55 17.16 -19.61
N GLY A 328 -16.47 17.65 -20.20
CA GLY A 328 -15.85 18.92 -19.84
C GLY A 328 -15.15 18.92 -18.47
N VAL A 329 -14.99 17.75 -17.86
CA VAL A 329 -14.28 17.57 -16.57
C VAL A 329 -12.82 18.00 -16.71
N LYS A 330 -12.29 18.71 -15.73
CA LYS A 330 -10.88 19.12 -15.66
C LYS A 330 -10.27 18.76 -14.30
N VAL A 331 -9.00 18.41 -14.32
CA VAL A 331 -8.17 18.18 -13.14
C VAL A 331 -7.79 19.53 -12.51
N TYR A 332 -7.73 19.61 -11.18
CA TYR A 332 -7.28 20.82 -10.50
C TYR A 332 -5.75 20.80 -10.29
N ASP A 333 -5.13 21.98 -10.15
CA ASP A 333 -3.71 22.11 -9.84
C ASP A 333 -3.45 21.83 -8.35
N ALA A 334 -3.28 20.55 -7.99
CA ALA A 334 -3.02 20.14 -6.61
C ALA A 334 -1.69 20.66 -6.03
N PHE A 335 -0.77 21.16 -6.85
CA PHE A 335 0.48 21.77 -6.37
C PHE A 335 0.25 23.16 -5.77
N SER A 336 -0.84 23.83 -6.16
CA SER A 336 -1.27 25.11 -5.57
C SER A 336 -1.90 24.91 -4.19
N SER A 337 -1.37 25.61 -3.17
CA SER A 337 -1.99 25.65 -1.83
C SER A 337 -3.41 26.24 -1.89
N GLU A 338 -3.62 27.29 -2.69
CA GLU A 338 -4.92 27.90 -2.88
C GLU A 338 -5.94 26.92 -3.50
N ALA A 339 -5.51 26.11 -4.48
CA ALA A 339 -6.38 25.10 -5.07
C ALA A 339 -6.74 23.99 -4.08
N ARG A 340 -5.81 23.57 -3.22
CA ARG A 340 -6.11 22.61 -2.12
C ARG A 340 -7.05 23.19 -1.07
N ASP A 341 -6.93 24.49 -0.73
CA ASP A 341 -7.84 25.16 0.18
C ASP A 341 -9.26 25.24 -0.42
N ILE A 342 -9.39 25.51 -1.72
CA ILE A 342 -10.69 25.47 -2.42
C ILE A 342 -11.23 24.04 -2.43
N TYR A 343 -10.39 23.03 -2.69
CA TYR A 343 -10.81 21.62 -2.64
C TYR A 343 -11.42 21.29 -1.27
N TRP A 344 -10.71 21.60 -0.18
CA TRP A 344 -11.19 21.34 1.18
C TRP A 344 -12.44 22.16 1.53
N LYS A 345 -12.53 23.39 1.10
CA LYS A 345 -13.70 24.24 1.32
C LYS A 345 -15.01 23.56 0.92
N TYR A 346 -15.01 22.84 -0.22
CA TYR A 346 -16.18 22.11 -0.69
C TYR A 346 -16.29 20.72 -0.08
N LEU A 347 -15.17 20.00 0.08
CA LEU A 347 -15.14 18.67 0.71
C LEU A 347 -15.63 18.71 2.17
N LYS A 348 -15.38 19.79 2.87
CA LYS A 348 -15.87 20.03 4.24
C LYS A 348 -17.38 19.85 4.38
N ARG A 349 -18.17 20.00 3.31
CA ARG A 349 -19.61 19.72 3.31
C ARG A 349 -19.86 18.24 3.61
N LEU A 350 -19.23 17.34 2.87
CA LEU A 350 -19.35 15.89 3.12
C LEU A 350 -18.81 15.51 4.50
N TYR A 351 -17.71 16.13 4.92
CA TYR A 351 -17.18 15.96 6.27
C TYR A 351 -18.20 16.34 7.35
N SER A 352 -18.90 17.48 7.16
CA SER A 352 -19.94 17.96 8.08
C SER A 352 -21.18 17.06 8.13
N TYR A 353 -21.38 16.18 7.15
CA TYR A 353 -22.46 15.18 7.14
C TYR A 353 -22.10 13.94 7.98
N GLY A 354 -20.84 13.82 8.44
CA GLY A 354 -20.39 12.72 9.26
C GLY A 354 -19.51 11.69 8.52
N THR A 355 -19.04 11.98 7.30
CA THR A 355 -18.13 11.09 6.57
C THR A 355 -16.91 10.76 7.42
N ASP A 356 -16.57 9.46 7.52
CA ASP A 356 -15.50 8.97 8.36
C ASP A 356 -14.16 8.86 7.61
N ALA A 357 -14.21 8.57 6.31
CA ALA A 357 -13.04 8.30 5.50
C ALA A 357 -13.25 8.72 4.04
N TRP A 358 -12.14 8.91 3.32
CA TRP A 358 -12.13 9.33 1.92
C TRP A 358 -11.58 8.23 1.02
N TRP A 359 -12.27 7.97 -0.07
CA TRP A 359 -11.73 7.21 -1.18
C TRP A 359 -11.36 8.18 -2.30
N MET A 360 -10.08 8.55 -2.36
CA MET A 360 -9.53 9.46 -3.37
C MET A 360 -9.18 8.68 -4.62
N ASP A 361 -10.14 8.58 -5.52
CA ASP A 361 -9.98 7.90 -6.80
C ASP A 361 -9.31 8.82 -7.84
N SER A 362 -8.77 8.23 -8.91
CA SER A 362 -8.10 8.93 -10.02
C SER A 362 -7.05 9.95 -9.55
N THR A 363 -6.26 9.61 -8.57
CA THR A 363 -5.16 10.46 -8.11
C THR A 363 -3.91 10.38 -9.00
N ASP A 364 -3.89 9.54 -10.02
CA ASP A 364 -2.85 9.46 -11.07
C ASP A 364 -2.87 10.54 -12.18
N PRO A 365 -3.83 11.36 -12.54
CA PRO A 365 -5.27 11.51 -12.49
C PRO A 365 -6.02 11.06 -13.76
N ASP A 366 -5.89 9.82 -14.19
CA ASP A 366 -6.48 9.28 -15.44
C ASP A 366 -6.09 10.11 -16.67
N PHE A 367 -4.83 10.15 -17.00
CA PHE A 367 -4.29 10.97 -18.07
C PHE A 367 -4.43 10.26 -19.42
N PHE A 368 -5.47 10.60 -20.17
CA PHE A 368 -5.78 10.00 -21.48
C PHE A 368 -5.17 10.79 -22.65
N ASN A 369 -4.87 10.07 -23.74
CA ASN A 369 -4.41 10.64 -25.01
C ASN A 369 -3.40 11.79 -24.84
N PRO A 370 -2.29 11.59 -24.09
CA PRO A 370 -1.38 12.66 -23.75
C PRO A 370 -0.72 13.28 -24.97
N ARG A 371 -0.77 14.60 -25.06
CA ARG A 371 -0.11 15.42 -26.09
C ARG A 371 1.10 16.13 -25.50
N GLU A 372 2.04 16.54 -26.32
CA GLU A 372 3.21 17.30 -25.86
C GLU A 372 2.79 18.62 -25.17
N SER A 373 1.73 19.26 -25.66
CA SER A 373 1.16 20.46 -25.03
C SER A 373 0.66 20.24 -23.62
N ASP A 374 0.17 19.05 -23.32
CA ASP A 374 -0.31 18.70 -21.99
C ASP A 374 0.87 18.57 -21.02
N TYR A 375 1.95 17.89 -21.43
CA TYR A 375 3.17 17.77 -20.63
C TYR A 375 3.86 19.11 -20.37
N THR A 376 3.82 20.05 -21.33
CA THR A 376 4.44 21.38 -21.18
C THR A 376 3.52 22.40 -20.50
N HIS A 377 2.27 22.02 -20.18
CA HIS A 377 1.34 22.91 -19.50
C HIS A 377 1.91 23.35 -18.14
N PRO A 378 1.90 24.67 -17.84
CA PRO A 378 2.39 25.16 -16.56
C PRO A 378 1.46 24.75 -15.41
N VAL A 379 2.08 24.33 -14.30
CA VAL A 379 1.44 24.08 -13.01
C VAL A 379 2.19 24.85 -11.93
N THR A 380 1.63 24.96 -10.76
CA THR A 380 2.30 25.64 -9.65
C THR A 380 3.63 24.94 -9.32
N GLY A 381 4.73 25.64 -9.54
CA GLY A 381 6.08 25.15 -9.24
C GLY A 381 6.82 24.51 -10.42
N GLY A 382 6.22 24.40 -11.61
CA GLY A 382 6.88 23.83 -12.78
C GLY A 382 5.95 23.61 -13.97
N THR A 383 6.15 22.50 -14.66
CA THR A 383 5.27 22.00 -15.71
C THR A 383 4.62 20.68 -15.30
N TRP A 384 3.54 20.30 -15.96
CA TRP A 384 2.91 19.00 -15.73
C TRP A 384 3.94 17.86 -15.86
N ARG A 385 4.80 17.87 -16.90
CA ARG A 385 5.88 16.90 -17.07
C ARG A 385 6.79 16.83 -15.85
N SER A 386 7.21 17.98 -15.34
CA SER A 386 8.22 18.02 -14.27
C SER A 386 7.71 17.56 -12.91
N LEU A 387 6.37 17.54 -12.68
CA LEU A 387 5.79 17.30 -11.36
C LEU A 387 4.75 16.16 -11.30
N ARG A 388 4.29 15.63 -12.45
CA ARG A 388 3.09 14.79 -12.49
C ARG A 388 3.13 13.54 -11.59
N ASN A 389 4.29 12.90 -11.44
CA ASN A 389 4.39 11.71 -10.60
C ASN A 389 4.16 12.01 -9.10
N ALA A 390 4.37 13.26 -8.68
CA ALA A 390 4.09 13.70 -7.32
C ALA A 390 2.66 14.24 -7.12
N PHE A 391 1.81 14.21 -8.15
CA PHE A 391 0.44 14.70 -8.06
C PHE A 391 -0.40 13.98 -6.97
N PRO A 392 -0.33 12.62 -6.86
CA PRO A 392 -1.05 11.92 -5.77
C PRO A 392 -0.64 12.41 -4.39
N LEU A 393 0.65 12.59 -4.15
CA LEU A 393 1.16 13.14 -2.90
C LEU A 393 0.58 14.53 -2.60
N ALA A 394 0.54 15.41 -3.60
CA ALA A 394 0.07 16.78 -3.43
C ALA A 394 -1.42 16.85 -3.07
N THR A 395 -2.25 16.06 -3.74
CA THR A 395 -3.71 16.05 -3.50
C THR A 395 -4.07 15.35 -2.18
N VAL A 396 -3.44 14.21 -1.85
CA VAL A 396 -3.64 13.48 -0.59
C VAL A 396 -3.19 14.32 0.61
N ARG A 397 -2.02 14.94 0.51
CA ARG A 397 -1.50 15.87 1.53
C ARG A 397 -2.49 16.99 1.84
N GLY A 398 -3.09 17.59 0.79
CA GLY A 398 -4.06 18.67 0.96
C GLY A 398 -5.27 18.27 1.80
N VAL A 399 -5.84 17.10 1.54
CA VAL A 399 -6.98 16.56 2.32
C VAL A 399 -6.56 16.19 3.74
N TYR A 400 -5.41 15.50 3.90
CA TYR A 400 -4.91 15.10 5.22
C TYR A 400 -4.67 16.30 6.15
N GLU A 401 -3.90 17.29 5.68
CA GLU A 401 -3.54 18.47 6.49
C GLU A 401 -4.79 19.29 6.86
N ALA A 402 -5.71 19.47 5.91
CA ALA A 402 -6.91 20.23 6.11
C ALA A 402 -7.88 19.56 7.09
N GLN A 403 -8.16 18.26 6.95
CA GLN A 403 -9.02 17.53 7.88
C GLN A 403 -8.40 17.46 9.27
N ARG A 404 -7.10 17.20 9.37
CA ARG A 404 -6.42 17.14 10.66
C ARG A 404 -6.54 18.45 11.43
N LYS A 405 -6.40 19.58 10.72
CA LYS A 405 -6.61 20.92 11.28
C LYS A 405 -8.07 21.15 11.67
N GLU A 406 -9.02 20.77 10.82
CA GLU A 406 -10.47 20.92 11.07
C GLU A 406 -10.93 20.11 12.28
N ALA A 407 -10.45 18.87 12.39
CA ALA A 407 -10.78 17.98 13.51
C ALA A 407 -10.03 18.32 14.81
N ASP A 408 -9.16 19.32 14.82
CA ASP A 408 -8.32 19.66 15.98
C ASP A 408 -7.59 18.42 16.56
N ASN A 409 -7.08 17.57 15.67
CA ASN A 409 -6.43 16.28 16.01
C ASN A 409 -7.31 15.28 16.80
N LYS A 410 -8.64 15.48 16.89
CA LYS A 410 -9.55 14.61 17.64
C LYS A 410 -10.03 13.40 16.85
N LYS A 411 -9.85 13.41 15.52
CA LYS A 411 -10.24 12.32 14.62
C LYS A 411 -9.07 12.03 13.67
N ARG A 412 -8.67 10.77 13.57
CA ARG A 412 -7.64 10.32 12.61
C ARG A 412 -8.16 10.42 11.19
N VAL A 413 -7.29 10.84 10.30
CA VAL A 413 -7.56 10.85 8.86
C VAL A 413 -7.31 9.46 8.30
N PHE A 414 -8.28 8.93 7.57
CA PHE A 414 -8.11 7.72 6.78
C PHE A 414 -8.48 7.99 5.33
N ILE A 415 -7.49 7.84 4.46
CA ILE A 415 -7.61 8.05 3.01
C ILE A 415 -7.26 6.73 2.31
N MET A 416 -8.13 6.26 1.45
CA MET A 416 -7.80 5.24 0.46
C MET A 416 -7.58 5.93 -0.87
N THR A 417 -6.47 5.68 -1.56
CA THR A 417 -6.08 6.39 -2.78
C THR A 417 -5.62 5.42 -3.87
N ARG A 418 -5.91 5.74 -5.14
CA ARG A 418 -5.53 4.87 -6.26
C ARG A 418 -4.04 4.94 -6.59
N SER A 419 -3.42 6.08 -6.38
CA SER A 419 -2.01 6.28 -6.67
C SER A 419 -1.28 6.93 -5.50
N SER A 420 0.02 6.78 -5.48
CA SER A 420 0.87 7.24 -4.40
C SER A 420 2.23 7.69 -4.92
N PHE A 421 2.96 8.47 -4.14
CA PHE A 421 4.35 8.80 -4.39
C PHE A 421 5.18 8.67 -3.11
N ALA A 422 6.50 8.61 -3.26
CA ALA A 422 7.44 8.56 -2.13
C ALA A 422 7.09 9.63 -1.08
N GLY A 423 7.08 9.27 0.20
CA GLY A 423 6.71 10.17 1.29
C GLY A 423 5.21 10.24 1.61
N GLN A 424 4.34 9.70 0.77
CA GLN A 424 2.89 9.78 0.99
C GLN A 424 2.41 8.98 2.21
N GLN A 425 3.18 8.00 2.69
CA GLN A 425 2.88 7.28 3.93
C GLN A 425 2.66 8.21 5.13
N HIS A 426 3.23 9.41 5.11
CA HIS A 426 3.11 10.40 6.17
C HIS A 426 1.71 11.03 6.27
N TYR A 427 0.89 10.87 5.24
CA TYR A 427 -0.41 11.55 5.11
C TYR A 427 -1.61 10.60 5.25
N GLY A 428 -1.52 9.61 6.14
CA GLY A 428 -2.65 8.79 6.54
C GLY A 428 -3.36 8.07 5.39
N SER A 429 -2.60 7.61 4.39
CA SER A 429 -3.14 7.00 3.18
C SER A 429 -2.82 5.51 3.07
N ASN A 430 -3.76 4.80 2.48
CA ASN A 430 -3.63 3.43 1.98
C ASN A 430 -3.86 3.42 0.48
N MET A 431 -2.98 2.81 -0.28
CA MET A 431 -3.12 2.67 -1.72
C MET A 431 -3.74 1.32 -2.08
N TRP A 432 -4.66 1.29 -3.07
CA TRP A 432 -5.09 0.04 -3.68
C TRP A 432 -4.51 -0.11 -5.09
N SER A 433 -4.53 -1.32 -5.62
CA SER A 433 -3.85 -1.70 -6.86
C SER A 433 -4.57 -1.30 -8.15
N GLY A 434 -5.57 -0.42 -8.09
CA GLY A 434 -6.34 0.05 -9.26
C GLY A 434 -7.40 -0.96 -9.73
N ASP A 435 -7.94 -0.72 -10.94
CA ASP A 435 -9.07 -1.45 -11.52
C ASP A 435 -8.62 -2.76 -12.18
N VAL A 436 -8.06 -3.66 -11.39
CA VAL A 436 -7.47 -4.93 -11.86
C VAL A 436 -8.52 -5.95 -12.31
N ALA A 437 -8.19 -6.79 -13.30
CA ALA A 437 -9.10 -7.86 -13.74
C ALA A 437 -9.26 -8.96 -12.71
N SER A 438 -10.42 -9.60 -12.72
CA SER A 438 -10.69 -10.82 -11.95
C SER A 438 -10.05 -12.02 -12.65
N SER A 439 -8.75 -12.26 -12.39
CA SER A 439 -8.01 -13.37 -12.95
C SER A 439 -7.00 -13.95 -11.97
N TRP A 440 -6.66 -15.21 -12.14
CA TRP A 440 -5.59 -15.86 -11.36
C TRP A 440 -4.22 -15.24 -11.61
N ASP A 441 -3.97 -14.85 -12.87
CA ASP A 441 -2.75 -14.14 -13.23
C ASP A 441 -2.61 -12.83 -12.46
N MET A 442 -3.69 -12.06 -12.38
CA MET A 442 -3.69 -10.82 -11.63
C MET A 442 -3.57 -11.06 -10.12
N LEU A 443 -4.24 -12.07 -9.55
CA LEU A 443 -4.07 -12.42 -8.14
C LEU A 443 -2.60 -12.75 -7.81
N ARG A 444 -1.92 -13.52 -8.68
CA ARG A 444 -0.48 -13.79 -8.53
C ARG A 444 0.36 -12.51 -8.53
N LYS A 445 0.00 -11.52 -9.34
CA LYS A 445 0.71 -10.24 -9.43
C LYS A 445 0.47 -9.33 -8.23
N GLN A 446 -0.66 -9.45 -7.53
CA GLN A 446 -0.99 -8.61 -6.37
C GLN A 446 -0.02 -8.83 -5.20
N VAL A 447 0.45 -10.05 -4.99
CA VAL A 447 1.37 -10.35 -3.88
C VAL A 447 2.70 -9.60 -4.05
N PRO A 448 3.48 -9.79 -5.14
CA PRO A 448 4.74 -9.05 -5.32
C PRO A 448 4.53 -7.54 -5.48
N ALA A 449 3.39 -7.08 -6.00
CA ALA A 449 3.06 -5.66 -6.06
C ALA A 449 2.98 -5.04 -4.66
N GLY A 450 2.20 -5.62 -3.75
CA GLY A 450 2.08 -5.15 -2.36
C GLY A 450 3.41 -5.24 -1.59
N LEU A 451 4.19 -6.31 -1.81
CA LEU A 451 5.51 -6.47 -1.20
C LEU A 451 6.52 -5.42 -1.70
N SER A 452 6.54 -5.16 -3.01
CA SER A 452 7.40 -4.12 -3.60
C SER A 452 7.03 -2.73 -3.11
N PHE A 453 5.73 -2.44 -2.99
CA PHE A 453 5.23 -1.19 -2.43
C PHE A 453 5.66 -1.01 -0.96
N SER A 454 5.54 -2.05 -0.14
CA SER A 454 5.97 -2.04 1.26
C SER A 454 7.46 -1.68 1.42
N LEU A 455 8.32 -2.13 0.50
CA LEU A 455 9.75 -1.86 0.50
C LEU A 455 10.13 -0.40 0.19
N THR A 456 9.20 0.42 -0.28
CA THR A 456 9.44 1.84 -0.57
C THR A 456 9.23 2.77 0.63
N GLY A 457 8.90 2.21 1.80
CA GLY A 457 8.54 2.96 3.00
C GLY A 457 7.04 3.08 3.24
N ASN A 458 6.20 2.75 2.26
CA ASN A 458 4.74 2.78 2.32
C ASN A 458 4.17 1.42 2.79
N PRO A 459 3.68 1.27 4.01
CA PRO A 459 3.23 -0.02 4.53
C PRO A 459 1.77 -0.36 4.17
N ASN A 460 1.00 0.63 3.71
CA ASN A 460 -0.45 0.56 3.60
C ASN A 460 -0.88 0.28 2.16
N PHE A 461 -1.09 -0.99 1.86
CA PHE A 461 -1.51 -1.49 0.55
C PHE A 461 -2.70 -2.43 0.67
N ASN A 462 -3.64 -2.34 -0.27
CA ASN A 462 -4.66 -3.35 -0.47
C ASN A 462 -5.00 -3.55 -1.95
N THR A 463 -5.93 -4.44 -2.23
CA THR A 463 -6.41 -4.79 -3.56
C THR A 463 -7.93 -4.89 -3.55
N ASP A 464 -8.56 -4.74 -4.70
CA ASP A 464 -9.97 -5.08 -4.89
C ASP A 464 -10.13 -6.60 -4.82
N ILE A 465 -10.70 -7.09 -3.72
CA ILE A 465 -10.87 -8.52 -3.51
C ILE A 465 -11.80 -9.10 -4.55
N GLY A 466 -11.28 -10.09 -5.28
CA GLY A 466 -11.96 -10.73 -6.40
C GLY A 466 -11.67 -10.06 -7.76
N GLY A 467 -10.80 -9.04 -7.80
CA GLY A 467 -10.52 -8.19 -8.96
C GLY A 467 -11.64 -7.17 -9.20
N PHE A 468 -11.37 -6.03 -9.82
CA PHE A 468 -12.39 -5.01 -10.07
C PHE A 468 -13.38 -5.47 -11.14
N PHE A 469 -12.90 -5.94 -12.30
CA PHE A 469 -13.74 -6.37 -13.41
C PHE A 469 -13.97 -7.89 -13.39
N CYS A 470 -15.22 -8.34 -13.17
CA CYS A 470 -15.57 -9.77 -13.19
C CYS A 470 -16.58 -10.14 -14.29
N GLY A 471 -16.77 -9.27 -15.28
CA GLY A 471 -17.78 -9.45 -16.33
C GLY A 471 -17.66 -10.74 -17.13
N SER A 472 -16.42 -11.24 -17.34
CA SER A 472 -16.15 -12.51 -18.01
C SER A 472 -16.79 -13.73 -17.32
N TYR A 473 -17.05 -13.63 -16.02
CA TYR A 473 -17.70 -14.68 -15.23
C TYR A 473 -19.25 -14.55 -15.19
N ASN A 474 -19.84 -13.53 -15.79
CA ASN A 474 -21.28 -13.33 -15.87
C ASN A 474 -21.93 -14.27 -16.91
N THR A 475 -21.67 -15.57 -16.81
CA THR A 475 -22.10 -16.58 -17.80
C THR A 475 -23.59 -16.91 -17.77
N MET A 476 -24.29 -16.55 -16.69
CA MET A 476 -25.74 -16.77 -16.49
C MET A 476 -26.53 -15.44 -16.53
N GLY A 477 -26.01 -14.42 -17.20
CA GLY A 477 -26.58 -13.07 -17.25
C GLY A 477 -25.86 -12.06 -16.36
N GLY A 478 -26.14 -10.77 -16.54
CA GLY A 478 -25.49 -9.70 -15.79
C GLY A 478 -25.56 -9.88 -14.28
N GLY A 479 -24.45 -9.64 -13.58
CA GLY A 479 -24.35 -9.79 -12.14
C GLY A 479 -24.26 -11.23 -11.63
N SER A 480 -24.07 -12.22 -12.51
CA SER A 480 -24.08 -13.64 -12.13
C SER A 480 -22.71 -14.20 -11.71
N ALA A 481 -21.64 -13.44 -11.81
CA ALA A 481 -20.28 -13.89 -11.46
C ALA A 481 -20.19 -14.58 -10.09
N PRO A 482 -20.81 -14.09 -9.00
CA PRO A 482 -20.76 -14.75 -7.69
C PRO A 482 -21.40 -16.16 -7.66
N ARG A 483 -22.17 -16.52 -8.68
CA ARG A 483 -22.75 -17.87 -8.84
C ARG A 483 -21.94 -18.75 -9.78
N ASN A 484 -20.90 -18.19 -10.43
CA ASN A 484 -19.99 -18.95 -11.28
C ASN A 484 -18.92 -19.61 -10.40
N PRO A 485 -18.79 -20.95 -10.39
CA PRO A 485 -17.84 -21.63 -9.53
C PRO A 485 -16.37 -21.21 -9.73
N GLN A 486 -15.98 -20.85 -10.95
CA GLN A 486 -14.63 -20.40 -11.24
C GLN A 486 -14.33 -19.05 -10.56
N TYR A 487 -15.30 -18.13 -10.56
CA TYR A 487 -15.18 -16.88 -9.83
C TYR A 487 -15.29 -17.09 -8.31
N GLN A 488 -16.13 -18.01 -7.87
CA GLN A 488 -16.25 -18.35 -6.45
C GLN A 488 -14.92 -18.80 -5.86
N GLU A 489 -14.20 -19.70 -6.54
CA GLU A 489 -12.88 -20.13 -6.08
C GLU A 489 -11.88 -18.97 -6.07
N LEU A 490 -11.78 -18.22 -7.17
CA LEU A 490 -10.91 -17.06 -7.28
C LEU A 490 -11.18 -16.04 -6.17
N PHE A 491 -12.47 -15.74 -5.93
CA PHE A 491 -12.87 -14.76 -4.90
C PHE A 491 -12.48 -15.23 -3.49
N VAL A 492 -12.71 -16.51 -3.14
CA VAL A 492 -12.30 -17.07 -1.85
C VAL A 492 -10.79 -16.98 -1.68
N ARG A 493 -9.98 -17.33 -2.70
CA ARG A 493 -8.52 -17.25 -2.62
C ARG A 493 -8.04 -15.80 -2.52
N TRP A 494 -8.73 -14.87 -3.18
CA TRP A 494 -8.44 -13.44 -3.05
C TRP A 494 -8.82 -12.89 -1.66
N MET A 495 -9.94 -13.33 -1.08
CA MET A 495 -10.29 -13.04 0.33
C MET A 495 -9.19 -13.52 1.29
N GLN A 496 -8.61 -14.69 1.04
CA GLN A 496 -7.52 -15.25 1.83
C GLN A 496 -6.25 -14.41 1.75
N TYR A 497 -5.94 -13.83 0.58
CA TYR A 497 -4.84 -12.86 0.46
C TYR A 497 -5.19 -11.53 1.14
N GLY A 498 -6.38 -11.00 0.89
CA GLY A 498 -6.87 -9.75 1.46
C GLY A 498 -6.89 -9.73 2.99
N LEU A 499 -7.05 -10.90 3.64
CA LEU A 499 -6.97 -11.06 5.08
C LEU A 499 -5.71 -10.43 5.69
N PHE A 500 -4.59 -10.46 4.96
CA PHE A 500 -3.29 -9.96 5.41
C PHE A 500 -3.02 -8.50 5.05
N CYS A 501 -3.82 -7.91 4.17
CA CYS A 501 -3.71 -6.49 3.83
C CYS A 501 -4.16 -5.61 5.01
N PRO A 502 -3.56 -4.43 5.26
CA PRO A 502 -4.02 -3.53 6.32
C PRO A 502 -5.48 -3.11 6.15
N VAL A 503 -5.95 -2.91 4.93
CA VAL A 503 -7.37 -2.68 4.61
C VAL A 503 -7.96 -3.92 3.96
N PHE A 504 -9.02 -4.49 4.55
CA PHE A 504 -9.69 -5.70 4.11
C PHE A 504 -11.03 -5.35 3.46
N ARG A 505 -11.02 -5.15 2.12
CA ARG A 505 -12.15 -4.58 1.37
C ARG A 505 -12.58 -5.47 0.20
N SER A 506 -13.86 -5.84 0.16
CA SER A 506 -14.53 -6.36 -1.04
C SER A 506 -15.00 -5.21 -1.91
N HIS A 507 -14.59 -5.16 -3.18
CA HIS A 507 -14.99 -4.13 -4.14
C HIS A 507 -14.91 -4.64 -5.58
N GLY A 508 -15.70 -4.04 -6.48
CA GLY A 508 -15.58 -4.17 -7.94
C GLY A 508 -16.86 -3.90 -8.69
N ALA A 509 -16.73 -3.93 -10.02
CA ALA A 509 -17.77 -3.76 -11.01
C ALA A 509 -18.40 -5.08 -11.49
N ASP A 510 -19.32 -4.97 -12.40
CA ASP A 510 -19.97 -6.05 -13.19
C ASP A 510 -20.89 -6.99 -12.40
N ALA A 511 -20.67 -7.17 -11.09
CA ALA A 511 -21.52 -8.01 -10.24
C ALA A 511 -21.46 -7.55 -8.78
N PRO A 512 -22.54 -7.73 -8.00
CA PRO A 512 -22.52 -7.51 -6.56
C PRO A 512 -21.64 -8.56 -5.87
N ARG A 513 -20.95 -8.18 -4.78
CA ARG A 513 -19.97 -9.04 -4.08
C ARG A 513 -20.22 -9.15 -2.59
N GLU A 514 -21.40 -8.82 -2.14
CA GLU A 514 -21.84 -9.08 -0.79
C GLU A 514 -21.90 -10.59 -0.55
N ILE A 515 -21.56 -11.05 0.64
CA ILE A 515 -21.36 -12.47 0.95
C ILE A 515 -22.55 -13.37 0.53
N TRP A 516 -23.79 -12.90 0.65
CA TRP A 516 -24.99 -13.66 0.27
C TRP A 516 -25.17 -13.85 -1.23
N GLN A 517 -24.40 -13.15 -2.06
CA GLN A 517 -24.39 -13.37 -3.51
C GLN A 517 -23.67 -14.69 -3.88
N PHE A 518 -22.78 -15.15 -3.01
CA PHE A 518 -22.00 -16.37 -3.17
C PHE A 518 -22.68 -17.62 -2.59
N GLY A 519 -23.86 -17.47 -1.99
CA GLY A 519 -24.60 -18.56 -1.37
C GLY A 519 -25.20 -18.16 -0.03
N LYS A 520 -25.46 -19.16 0.82
CA LYS A 520 -26.01 -19.00 2.16
C LYS A 520 -25.19 -19.77 3.18
N LYS A 521 -25.37 -19.45 4.45
CA LYS A 521 -24.73 -20.16 5.57
C LYS A 521 -24.95 -21.67 5.50
N GLY A 522 -23.89 -22.42 5.65
CA GLY A 522 -23.83 -23.87 5.48
C GLY A 522 -23.41 -24.30 4.06
N GLU A 523 -23.25 -23.37 3.11
CA GLU A 523 -22.70 -23.66 1.80
C GLU A 523 -21.19 -23.39 1.77
N PRO A 524 -20.36 -24.24 1.15
CA PRO A 524 -18.91 -24.21 1.31
C PRO A 524 -18.25 -22.87 0.96
N VAL A 525 -18.71 -22.20 -0.11
CA VAL A 525 -18.14 -20.92 -0.56
C VAL A 525 -18.50 -19.79 0.39
N TYR A 526 -19.78 -19.72 0.82
CA TYR A 526 -20.21 -18.74 1.82
C TYR A 526 -19.45 -18.90 3.13
N ASP A 527 -19.37 -20.13 3.64
CA ASP A 527 -18.69 -20.43 4.91
C ASP A 527 -17.19 -20.14 4.84
N ALA A 528 -16.57 -20.39 3.68
CA ALA A 528 -15.16 -20.04 3.45
C ALA A 528 -14.93 -18.53 3.50
N ILE A 529 -15.81 -17.71 2.92
CA ILE A 529 -15.74 -16.26 2.96
C ILE A 529 -15.97 -15.75 4.39
N GLU A 530 -17.04 -16.20 5.05
CA GLU A 530 -17.37 -15.82 6.43
C GLU A 530 -16.20 -16.12 7.38
N LYS A 531 -15.55 -17.27 7.21
CA LYS A 531 -14.40 -17.68 8.02
C LYS A 531 -13.22 -16.70 7.91
N GLN A 532 -12.92 -16.19 6.70
CA GLN A 532 -11.86 -15.19 6.54
C GLN A 532 -12.24 -13.88 7.24
N ILE A 533 -13.49 -13.43 7.11
CA ILE A 533 -13.97 -12.23 7.77
C ILE A 533 -13.83 -12.39 9.30
N ARG A 534 -14.34 -13.48 9.88
CA ARG A 534 -14.22 -13.73 11.34
C ARG A 534 -12.78 -13.84 11.80
N LEU A 535 -11.92 -14.50 11.04
CA LEU A 535 -10.50 -14.62 11.37
C LEU A 535 -9.82 -13.24 11.39
N ARG A 536 -10.19 -12.32 10.48
CA ARG A 536 -9.70 -10.94 10.48
C ARG A 536 -9.98 -10.25 11.82
N TYR A 537 -11.20 -10.36 12.34
CA TYR A 537 -11.57 -9.77 13.62
C TYR A 537 -10.82 -10.38 14.80
N ARG A 538 -10.56 -11.69 14.74
CA ARG A 538 -9.72 -12.35 15.74
C ARG A 538 -8.29 -11.80 15.76
N PHE A 539 -7.74 -11.40 14.60
CA PHE A 539 -6.39 -10.84 14.48
C PHE A 539 -6.29 -9.34 14.85
N ILE A 540 -7.37 -8.62 15.13
CA ILE A 540 -7.32 -7.17 15.39
C ILE A 540 -6.28 -6.77 16.45
N PRO A 541 -6.15 -7.42 17.62
CA PRO A 541 -5.13 -7.04 18.61
C PRO A 541 -3.70 -7.22 18.10
N TYR A 542 -3.44 -8.29 17.34
CA TYR A 542 -2.14 -8.49 16.68
C TYR A 542 -1.87 -7.43 15.61
N LEU A 543 -2.86 -7.15 14.77
CA LEU A 543 -2.75 -6.21 13.66
C LEU A 543 -2.60 -4.77 14.16
N TYR A 544 -3.34 -4.36 15.18
CA TYR A 544 -3.24 -3.02 15.75
C TYR A 544 -1.93 -2.80 16.50
N SER A 545 -1.43 -3.83 17.19
CA SER A 545 -0.09 -3.79 17.78
C SER A 545 1.01 -3.76 16.71
N THR A 546 0.80 -4.43 15.57
CA THR A 546 1.69 -4.32 14.40
C THR A 546 1.64 -2.91 13.80
N ALA A 547 0.46 -2.28 13.73
CA ALA A 547 0.31 -0.89 13.29
C ALA A 547 1.14 0.07 14.17
N TRP A 548 1.13 -0.13 15.47
CA TRP A 548 1.99 0.61 16.39
C TRP A 548 3.48 0.43 16.10
N GLN A 549 3.90 -0.82 15.81
CA GLN A 549 5.27 -1.09 15.37
C GLN A 549 5.61 -0.44 14.02
N VAL A 550 4.65 -0.34 13.10
CA VAL A 550 4.80 0.40 11.83
C VAL A 550 5.06 1.88 12.10
N THR A 551 4.29 2.48 13.00
CA THR A 551 4.41 3.91 13.36
C THR A 551 5.69 4.22 14.12
N THR A 552 6.08 3.38 15.10
CA THR A 552 7.15 3.70 16.06
C THR A 552 8.50 3.03 15.76
N ASN A 553 8.48 1.84 15.14
CA ASN A 553 9.66 1.02 14.91
C ASN A 553 9.91 0.71 13.43
N ASN A 554 9.24 1.43 12.52
CA ASN A 554 9.40 1.28 11.08
C ASN A 554 9.13 -0.13 10.53
N ALA A 555 8.29 -0.92 11.19
CA ALA A 555 7.86 -2.23 10.73
C ALA A 555 6.98 -2.14 9.46
N SER A 556 6.56 -3.28 8.94
CA SER A 556 5.63 -3.38 7.82
C SER A 556 4.63 -4.52 8.07
N TYR A 557 3.40 -4.39 7.54
CA TYR A 557 2.39 -5.46 7.62
C TYR A 557 2.72 -6.62 6.68
N LEU A 558 2.94 -6.30 5.40
CA LEU A 558 3.36 -7.24 4.36
C LEU A 558 4.87 -7.14 4.22
N ARG A 559 5.58 -8.24 4.45
CA ARG A 559 7.05 -8.27 4.49
C ARG A 559 7.56 -9.34 3.53
N PRO A 560 8.37 -9.00 2.51
CA PRO A 560 9.06 -10.01 1.73
C PRO A 560 9.89 -10.93 2.63
N LEU A 561 9.97 -12.20 2.32
CA LEU A 561 10.67 -13.16 3.17
C LEU A 561 12.15 -12.80 3.40
N PHE A 562 12.81 -12.19 2.43
CA PHE A 562 14.21 -11.77 2.59
C PHE A 562 14.39 -10.64 3.64
N SER A 563 13.34 -9.91 4.02
CA SER A 563 13.44 -8.92 5.10
C SER A 563 13.84 -9.57 6.43
N ASP A 564 13.33 -10.77 6.69
CA ASP A 564 13.61 -11.56 7.89
C ASP A 564 14.68 -12.65 7.66
N PHE A 565 14.84 -13.12 6.43
CA PHE A 565 15.68 -14.29 6.06
C PHE A 565 16.65 -13.97 4.93
N ALA A 566 17.31 -12.80 4.96
CA ALA A 566 18.22 -12.35 3.90
C ALA A 566 19.38 -13.32 3.58
N SER A 567 19.77 -14.15 4.56
CA SER A 567 20.82 -15.19 4.37
C SER A 567 20.34 -16.42 3.61
N ASP A 568 19.04 -16.57 3.40
CA ASP A 568 18.44 -17.68 2.65
C ASP A 568 18.16 -17.24 1.20
N ALA A 569 19.05 -17.58 0.27
CA ALA A 569 18.91 -17.17 -1.13
C ALA A 569 17.62 -17.74 -1.80
N ALA A 570 17.02 -18.79 -1.26
CA ALA A 570 15.78 -19.37 -1.80
C ALA A 570 14.59 -18.39 -1.71
N VAL A 571 14.64 -17.39 -0.80
CA VAL A 571 13.55 -16.45 -0.60
C VAL A 571 13.73 -15.09 -1.29
N TRP A 572 14.84 -14.87 -2.00
CA TRP A 572 15.14 -13.57 -2.60
C TRP A 572 14.16 -13.16 -3.71
N ASP A 573 13.65 -14.15 -4.45
CA ASP A 573 12.66 -13.95 -5.53
C ASP A 573 11.30 -14.60 -5.23
N MET A 574 10.98 -14.84 -3.94
CA MET A 574 9.71 -15.41 -3.55
C MET A 574 8.57 -14.41 -3.79
N THR A 575 7.58 -14.82 -4.58
CA THR A 575 6.46 -13.96 -5.03
C THR A 575 5.10 -14.42 -4.54
N ASP A 576 5.02 -15.55 -3.84
CA ASP A 576 3.78 -16.20 -3.43
C ASP A 576 3.72 -16.56 -1.94
N GLU A 577 4.73 -16.13 -1.18
CA GLU A 577 4.84 -16.28 0.27
C GLU A 577 5.46 -15.02 0.88
N PHE A 578 4.99 -14.63 2.06
CA PHE A 578 5.44 -13.43 2.76
C PHE A 578 5.18 -13.51 4.26
N MET A 579 5.87 -12.69 5.05
CA MET A 579 5.53 -12.51 6.46
C MET A 579 4.40 -11.50 6.63
N PHE A 580 3.42 -11.82 7.46
CA PHE A 580 2.43 -10.90 8.00
C PHE A 580 2.84 -10.47 9.41
N GLY A 581 3.30 -9.23 9.52
CA GLY A 581 4.07 -8.79 10.68
C GLY A 581 5.33 -9.63 10.84
N SER A 582 5.79 -9.82 12.09
CA SER A 582 7.02 -10.57 12.38
C SER A 582 6.82 -12.07 12.64
N SER A 583 5.57 -12.51 12.79
CA SER A 583 5.27 -13.82 13.39
C SER A 583 4.61 -14.82 12.45
N ILE A 584 3.87 -14.39 11.44
CA ILE A 584 3.05 -15.26 10.59
C ILE A 584 3.62 -15.30 9.18
N LEU A 585 3.98 -16.49 8.70
CA LEU A 585 4.25 -16.76 7.28
C LEU A 585 2.92 -17.05 6.59
N ALA A 586 2.49 -16.17 5.71
CA ALA A 586 1.34 -16.35 4.84
C ALA A 586 1.78 -16.99 3.52
N ALA A 587 1.11 -18.06 3.14
CA ALA A 587 1.43 -18.83 1.93
C ALA A 587 0.15 -19.11 1.10
N PRO A 588 -0.56 -18.06 0.62
CA PRO A 588 -1.85 -18.20 -0.04
C PRO A 588 -1.78 -19.13 -1.25
N VAL A 589 -2.91 -19.76 -1.55
CA VAL A 589 -3.09 -20.55 -2.77
C VAL A 589 -3.40 -19.57 -3.91
N LEU A 590 -2.54 -19.52 -4.91
CA LEU A 590 -2.63 -18.60 -6.04
C LEU A 590 -2.89 -19.30 -7.38
N GLU A 591 -3.53 -20.45 -7.32
CA GLU A 591 -3.91 -21.28 -8.48
C GLU A 591 -5.29 -21.91 -8.26
N ALA A 592 -5.99 -22.21 -9.34
CA ALA A 592 -7.24 -22.93 -9.29
C ALA A 592 -7.00 -24.40 -8.91
N GLN A 593 -7.68 -24.89 -7.87
CA GLN A 593 -7.55 -26.26 -7.38
C GLN A 593 -8.85 -27.07 -7.56
N TYR A 594 -10.01 -26.42 -7.55
CA TYR A 594 -11.33 -27.02 -7.66
C TYR A 594 -11.94 -26.80 -9.04
N THR A 595 -11.57 -25.70 -9.68
CA THR A 595 -12.06 -25.30 -10.99
C THR A 595 -10.91 -25.23 -12.01
N LYS A 596 -11.25 -24.95 -13.26
CA LYS A 596 -10.26 -24.69 -14.29
C LYS A 596 -9.92 -23.19 -14.32
N GLU A 597 -8.66 -22.84 -14.34
CA GLU A 597 -8.22 -21.45 -14.48
C GLU A 597 -8.71 -20.86 -15.82
N GLN A 598 -9.23 -19.63 -15.77
CA GLN A 598 -9.57 -18.86 -16.95
C GLN A 598 -8.43 -17.92 -17.33
N ILE A 599 -8.14 -17.83 -18.62
CA ILE A 599 -7.19 -16.87 -19.16
C ILE A 599 -7.96 -15.61 -19.54
N ILE A 600 -7.80 -14.56 -18.77
CA ILE A 600 -8.35 -13.24 -19.06
C ILE A 600 -7.19 -12.35 -19.51
N ARG A 601 -7.34 -11.76 -20.69
CA ARG A 601 -6.34 -10.82 -21.24
C ARG A 601 -6.81 -9.39 -21.04
N GLU A 602 -5.98 -8.59 -20.39
CA GLU A 602 -6.20 -7.15 -20.24
C GLU A 602 -5.44 -6.38 -21.32
N ASP A 603 -5.98 -5.22 -21.70
CA ASP A 603 -5.18 -4.22 -22.35
C ASP A 603 -4.22 -3.62 -21.30
N ALA A 604 -2.92 -3.79 -21.53
CA ALA A 604 -1.87 -3.32 -20.62
C ALA A 604 -1.79 -1.79 -20.52
N MET A 605 -2.45 -1.04 -21.40
CA MET A 605 -2.36 0.42 -21.43
C MET A 605 -3.50 1.13 -20.70
N THR A 606 -4.71 0.60 -20.71
CA THR A 606 -5.89 1.31 -20.18
C THR A 606 -6.60 0.59 -19.06
N GLY A 607 -6.44 -0.73 -18.94
CA GLY A 607 -7.24 -1.56 -18.02
C GLY A 607 -8.73 -1.66 -18.40
N TRP A 608 -9.17 -0.89 -19.41
CA TRP A 608 -10.58 -0.74 -19.79
C TRP A 608 -10.98 -1.58 -20.98
N ASP A 609 -10.09 -1.76 -21.99
CA ASP A 609 -10.34 -2.55 -23.18
C ASP A 609 -9.91 -3.99 -22.99
N LYS A 610 -10.84 -4.82 -22.54
CA LYS A 610 -10.60 -6.23 -22.29
C LYS A 610 -10.95 -7.07 -23.50
N LYS A 611 -10.02 -7.90 -23.94
CA LYS A 611 -10.34 -9.10 -24.72
C LYS A 611 -10.63 -10.22 -23.73
N GLU A 612 -11.87 -10.32 -23.31
CA GLU A 612 -12.30 -11.41 -22.44
C GLU A 612 -12.33 -12.72 -23.20
N VAL A 613 -11.61 -13.72 -22.70
CA VAL A 613 -11.86 -15.10 -23.09
C VAL A 613 -13.00 -15.58 -22.19
N LYS A 614 -14.17 -15.88 -22.77
CA LYS A 614 -15.31 -16.40 -22.01
C LYS A 614 -14.90 -17.63 -21.21
N ALA A 615 -15.20 -17.58 -19.93
CA ALA A 615 -15.01 -18.71 -19.04
C ALA A 615 -15.91 -19.88 -19.50
N GLU A 616 -15.30 -21.06 -19.72
CA GLU A 616 -16.10 -22.29 -19.87
C GLU A 616 -16.60 -22.65 -18.47
N SER A 617 -17.93 -22.70 -18.31
CA SER A 617 -18.51 -23.19 -17.07
C SER A 617 -18.08 -24.64 -16.81
N PRO A 618 -17.70 -24.99 -15.58
CA PRO A 618 -17.37 -26.36 -15.23
C PRO A 618 -18.55 -27.27 -15.55
N GLN A 619 -18.28 -28.42 -16.18
CA GLN A 619 -19.30 -29.44 -16.35
C GLN A 619 -19.40 -30.28 -15.08
N GLY A 620 -20.57 -30.30 -14.45
CA GLY A 620 -20.86 -31.08 -13.25
C GLY A 620 -20.75 -30.32 -11.92
N ALA A 621 -21.17 -30.99 -10.84
CA ALA A 621 -21.06 -30.46 -9.48
C ALA A 621 -19.62 -30.47 -8.99
N ILE A 622 -19.18 -29.38 -8.35
CA ILE A 622 -17.85 -29.30 -7.78
C ILE A 622 -17.84 -29.83 -6.36
N ASP A 623 -16.92 -30.74 -6.08
CA ASP A 623 -16.67 -31.18 -4.71
C ASP A 623 -15.75 -30.21 -3.99
N TRP A 624 -16.31 -29.17 -3.37
CA TRP A 624 -15.61 -28.20 -2.57
C TRP A 624 -14.97 -28.77 -1.29
N SER A 625 -15.35 -29.99 -0.89
CA SER A 625 -14.80 -30.67 0.30
C SER A 625 -13.53 -31.45 -0.01
N ALA A 626 -13.23 -31.67 -1.29
CA ALA A 626 -12.05 -32.42 -1.71
C ALA A 626 -10.76 -31.79 -1.15
N GLN A 627 -9.90 -32.63 -0.58
CA GLN A 627 -8.58 -32.19 -0.14
C GLN A 627 -7.68 -32.01 -1.35
N LYS A 628 -7.05 -30.85 -1.41
CA LYS A 628 -6.04 -30.48 -2.43
C LYS A 628 -4.67 -30.33 -1.78
N SER A 629 -3.66 -29.99 -2.54
CA SER A 629 -2.34 -29.73 -1.99
C SER A 629 -1.62 -28.64 -2.78
N VAL A 630 -0.68 -27.98 -2.10
CA VAL A 630 0.22 -27.00 -2.69
C VAL A 630 1.63 -27.19 -2.10
N LYS A 631 2.66 -26.88 -2.88
CA LYS A 631 4.04 -26.92 -2.42
C LYS A 631 4.46 -25.53 -1.97
N LYS A 632 4.91 -25.39 -0.70
CA LYS A 632 5.31 -24.12 -0.09
C LYS A 632 6.67 -24.28 0.61
N TYR A 633 7.40 -23.16 0.72
CA TYR A 633 8.72 -23.11 1.29
C TYR A 633 8.69 -22.58 2.73
N LEU A 634 9.35 -23.27 3.64
CA LEU A 634 9.58 -22.74 4.99
C LEU A 634 11.01 -22.19 5.08
N PRO A 635 11.18 -20.86 5.28
CA PRO A 635 12.49 -20.21 5.30
C PRO A 635 13.45 -20.82 6.33
N LYS A 636 14.74 -20.89 5.94
CA LYS A 636 15.83 -21.36 6.79
C LYS A 636 16.08 -20.36 7.94
N GLY A 637 16.44 -20.87 9.12
CA GLY A 637 16.82 -20.05 10.28
C GLY A 637 15.70 -19.92 11.32
N ALA A 638 14.54 -20.55 11.08
CA ALA A 638 13.45 -20.66 12.05
C ALA A 638 12.84 -22.07 12.02
N GLU A 639 12.08 -22.41 13.04
CA GLU A 639 11.12 -23.49 13.02
C GLU A 639 9.71 -22.90 12.93
N TRP A 640 8.78 -23.69 12.41
CA TRP A 640 7.46 -23.24 12.01
C TRP A 640 6.37 -24.15 12.54
N TYR A 641 5.27 -23.58 12.98
CA TYR A 641 4.06 -24.29 13.35
C TYR A 641 2.99 -24.06 12.31
N ASP A 642 2.40 -25.11 11.75
CA ASP A 642 1.18 -24.98 10.99
C ASP A 642 0.09 -24.36 11.87
N PHE A 643 -0.47 -23.24 11.44
CA PHE A 643 -1.44 -22.47 12.21
C PHE A 643 -2.71 -23.26 12.54
N TRP A 644 -3.12 -24.14 11.62
CA TRP A 644 -4.38 -24.87 11.73
C TRP A 644 -4.28 -26.17 12.52
N THR A 645 -3.15 -26.84 12.43
CA THR A 645 -2.95 -28.18 13.01
C THR A 645 -2.05 -28.19 14.23
N GLY A 646 -1.24 -27.13 14.42
CA GLY A 646 -0.19 -27.09 15.45
C GLY A 646 1.02 -27.98 15.14
N ALA A 647 1.08 -28.62 13.98
CA ALA A 647 2.23 -29.44 13.58
C ALA A 647 3.49 -28.57 13.39
N ARG A 648 4.64 -29.07 13.90
CA ARG A 648 5.90 -28.33 13.90
C ARG A 648 6.84 -28.85 12.80
N TYR A 649 7.48 -27.90 12.12
CA TYR A 649 8.39 -28.17 10.99
C TYR A 649 9.69 -27.38 11.16
N LYS A 650 10.80 -27.95 10.66
CA LYS A 650 12.07 -27.22 10.51
C LYS A 650 12.00 -26.31 9.29
N GLY A 651 12.66 -25.16 9.34
CA GLY A 651 12.86 -24.33 8.16
C GLY A 651 13.94 -24.90 7.20
N GLY A 652 14.09 -24.25 6.05
CA GLY A 652 15.01 -24.63 4.98
C GLY A 652 14.50 -25.80 4.11
N GLN A 653 13.18 -25.96 3.98
CA GLN A 653 12.59 -27.07 3.20
C GLN A 653 11.31 -26.68 2.48
N TRP A 654 11.03 -27.40 1.40
CA TRP A 654 9.75 -27.37 0.71
C TRP A 654 8.83 -28.43 1.31
N LEU A 655 7.59 -28.02 1.61
CA LEU A 655 6.53 -28.91 2.10
C LEU A 655 5.41 -29.00 1.07
N THR A 656 4.85 -30.20 0.90
CA THR A 656 3.54 -30.40 0.29
C THR A 656 2.49 -30.29 1.39
N ILE A 657 1.66 -29.26 1.33
CA ILE A 657 0.67 -28.93 2.34
C ILE A 657 -0.72 -29.31 1.81
N THR A 658 -1.49 -29.98 2.63
CA THR A 658 -2.92 -30.22 2.33
C THR A 658 -3.67 -28.91 2.42
N THR A 659 -4.44 -28.58 1.39
CA THR A 659 -5.28 -27.37 1.32
C THR A 659 -6.76 -27.72 1.28
N GLN A 660 -7.57 -26.83 1.84
CA GLN A 660 -9.03 -26.83 1.79
C GLN A 660 -9.50 -25.47 1.31
N LEU A 661 -10.74 -25.38 0.82
CA LEU A 661 -11.27 -24.10 0.33
C LEU A 661 -11.31 -23.02 1.42
N ASP A 662 -11.69 -23.41 2.64
CA ASP A 662 -11.93 -22.50 3.79
C ASP A 662 -10.69 -22.12 4.58
N ARG A 663 -9.48 -22.60 4.20
CA ARG A 663 -8.24 -22.36 4.91
C ARG A 663 -7.16 -21.80 4.00
N VAL A 664 -6.59 -20.67 4.42
CA VAL A 664 -5.34 -20.19 3.83
C VAL A 664 -4.16 -20.87 4.52
N PRO A 665 -3.19 -21.43 3.80
CA PRO A 665 -1.98 -21.94 4.40
C PRO A 665 -1.23 -20.83 5.15
N MET A 666 -0.99 -21.06 6.43
CA MET A 666 -0.27 -20.15 7.32
C MET A 666 0.63 -20.94 8.26
N PHE A 667 1.81 -20.39 8.54
CA PHE A 667 2.71 -20.93 9.54
C PHE A 667 3.09 -19.85 10.55
N VAL A 668 3.21 -20.22 11.79
CA VAL A 668 3.67 -19.32 12.84
C VAL A 668 5.11 -19.66 13.19
N ARG A 669 5.94 -18.66 13.22
CA ARG A 669 7.35 -18.75 13.60
C ARG A 669 7.47 -19.23 15.05
N ALA A 670 8.29 -20.24 15.32
CA ALA A 670 8.63 -20.61 16.68
C ALA A 670 9.28 -19.42 17.42
N GLY A 671 8.91 -19.21 18.68
CA GLY A 671 9.25 -17.98 19.38
C GLY A 671 8.29 -16.82 19.03
N SER A 672 6.97 -17.08 18.97
CA SER A 672 5.96 -16.04 18.74
C SER A 672 4.88 -16.05 19.82
N ILE A 673 4.31 -14.88 20.08
CA ILE A 673 3.14 -14.66 20.93
C ILE A 673 2.10 -13.93 20.06
N LEU A 674 0.93 -14.55 19.87
CA LEU A 674 -0.17 -13.98 19.06
C LEU A 674 -1.39 -13.72 19.93
N PRO A 675 -1.83 -12.47 20.11
CA PRO A 675 -3.09 -12.16 20.76
C PRO A 675 -4.27 -12.31 19.79
N PHE A 676 -5.38 -12.85 20.29
CA PHE A 676 -6.64 -13.00 19.56
C PHE A 676 -7.79 -12.36 20.34
N ALA A 677 -8.57 -11.54 19.64
CA ALA A 677 -9.80 -10.97 20.17
C ALA A 677 -10.93 -12.01 20.27
N PRO A 678 -11.95 -11.78 21.11
CA PRO A 678 -13.20 -12.52 21.03
C PRO A 678 -13.91 -12.26 19.69
N GLU A 679 -14.85 -13.13 19.34
CA GLU A 679 -15.70 -12.90 18.16
C GLU A 679 -16.60 -11.66 18.37
N MET A 680 -16.72 -10.83 17.34
CA MET A 680 -17.49 -9.59 17.36
C MET A 680 -18.08 -9.27 15.99
N GLN A 681 -19.11 -8.41 15.95
CA GLN A 681 -19.79 -7.98 14.73
C GLN A 681 -19.19 -6.71 14.12
N TYR A 682 -18.48 -5.92 14.92
CA TYR A 682 -17.73 -4.73 14.53
C TYR A 682 -16.65 -4.46 15.57
N VAL A 683 -15.61 -3.74 15.16
CA VAL A 683 -14.51 -3.37 16.06
C VAL A 683 -15.04 -2.45 17.16
N GLY A 684 -14.78 -2.82 18.42
CA GLY A 684 -15.29 -2.10 19.58
C GLY A 684 -16.63 -2.62 20.14
N GLU A 685 -17.28 -3.62 19.49
CA GLU A 685 -18.45 -4.29 20.10
C GLU A 685 -18.11 -4.96 21.41
N LYS A 686 -16.96 -5.59 21.46
CA LYS A 686 -16.38 -6.19 22.65
C LYS A 686 -15.03 -5.56 22.92
N ASP A 687 -14.81 -5.20 24.15
CA ASP A 687 -13.51 -4.74 24.61
C ASP A 687 -12.51 -5.91 24.69
N TRP A 688 -11.26 -5.59 24.98
CA TRP A 688 -10.20 -6.58 25.15
C TRP A 688 -10.04 -7.02 26.62
N SER A 689 -11.13 -7.06 27.37
CA SER A 689 -11.18 -7.57 28.76
C SER A 689 -10.85 -9.06 28.84
N SER A 690 -11.03 -9.79 27.74
CA SER A 690 -10.62 -11.20 27.63
C SER A 690 -9.93 -11.43 26.29
N LEU A 691 -8.64 -11.76 26.32
CA LEU A 691 -7.85 -12.08 25.13
C LEU A 691 -7.26 -13.48 25.24
N GLU A 692 -7.21 -14.20 24.13
CA GLU A 692 -6.45 -15.42 23.96
C GLU A 692 -5.01 -15.08 23.55
N LEU A 693 -4.01 -15.64 24.21
CA LEU A 693 -2.59 -15.52 23.85
C LEU A 693 -2.08 -16.89 23.42
N ARG A 694 -1.87 -17.07 22.13
CA ARG A 694 -1.22 -18.28 21.60
C ARG A 694 0.28 -18.10 21.61
N VAL A 695 0.98 -18.96 22.36
CA VAL A 695 2.44 -18.98 22.42
C VAL A 695 2.95 -20.18 21.65
N TYR A 696 3.90 -19.94 20.76
CA TYR A 696 4.51 -20.95 19.89
C TYR A 696 5.97 -21.18 20.33
N PRO A 697 6.23 -22.21 21.15
CA PRO A 697 7.55 -22.48 21.70
C PRO A 697 8.61 -22.85 20.65
N GLY A 698 9.88 -22.96 21.09
CA GLY A 698 11.03 -23.37 20.26
C GLY A 698 12.09 -22.29 20.13
N ALA A 699 11.77 -21.07 20.55
CA ALA A 699 12.70 -19.97 20.78
C ALA A 699 12.09 -19.01 21.80
N ASP A 700 12.92 -18.14 22.38
CA ASP A 700 12.44 -17.02 23.19
C ASP A 700 11.63 -16.06 22.31
N ALA A 701 10.58 -15.44 22.86
CA ALA A 701 9.70 -14.53 22.16
C ALA A 701 9.51 -13.21 22.91
N SER A 702 9.20 -12.17 22.16
CA SER A 702 8.69 -10.91 22.70
C SER A 702 7.52 -10.39 21.84
N PHE A 703 6.56 -9.77 22.50
CA PHE A 703 5.44 -9.10 21.88
C PHE A 703 4.99 -7.94 22.77
N THR A 704 4.53 -6.85 22.20
CA THR A 704 3.93 -5.74 22.95
C THR A 704 2.50 -5.55 22.48
N LEU A 705 1.54 -5.77 23.37
CA LEU A 705 0.15 -5.44 23.11
C LEU A 705 -0.03 -3.94 23.28
N TYR A 706 -0.49 -3.30 22.21
CA TYR A 706 -0.73 -1.85 22.15
C TYR A 706 -2.21 -1.53 22.20
N GLU A 707 -2.56 -0.48 22.94
CA GLU A 707 -3.91 0.07 23.03
C GLU A 707 -3.87 1.59 23.17
N ASP A 708 -4.86 2.26 22.59
CA ASP A 708 -5.13 3.68 22.74
C ASP A 708 -6.65 3.95 22.66
N GLU A 709 -7.06 5.19 22.47
CA GLU A 709 -8.46 5.59 22.35
C GLU A 709 -9.14 5.05 21.05
N GLY A 710 -8.39 4.40 20.15
CA GLY A 710 -8.87 3.87 18.86
C GLY A 710 -9.06 4.91 17.78
N ASP A 711 -9.11 6.18 18.10
CA ASP A 711 -9.17 7.33 17.20
C ASP A 711 -8.50 8.55 17.86
N GLY A 712 -8.34 9.66 17.11
CA GLY A 712 -7.61 10.85 17.58
C GLY A 712 -6.09 10.66 17.60
N TYR A 713 -5.35 11.73 17.84
CA TYR A 713 -3.89 11.77 17.76
C TYR A 713 -3.20 11.91 19.13
N ASN A 714 -3.88 11.54 20.22
CA ASN A 714 -3.30 11.60 21.56
C ASN A 714 -2.12 10.62 21.74
N TYR A 715 -2.09 9.55 20.95
CA TYR A 715 -0.96 8.61 20.94
C TYR A 715 0.37 9.30 20.57
N GLU A 716 0.38 10.35 19.74
CA GLU A 716 1.57 11.14 19.42
C GLU A 716 2.14 11.86 20.64
N LYS A 717 1.34 12.06 21.69
CA LYS A 717 1.71 12.63 22.98
C LYS A 717 2.04 11.58 24.03
N GLY A 718 2.14 10.29 23.62
CA GLY A 718 2.36 9.16 24.53
C GLY A 718 1.14 8.76 25.36
N ILE A 719 -0.07 9.23 24.99
CA ILE A 719 -1.33 8.83 25.65
C ILE A 719 -1.81 7.53 25.01
N CYS A 720 -1.23 6.45 25.42
CA CYS A 720 -1.48 5.09 24.97
C CYS A 720 -1.05 4.09 26.05
N SER A 721 -1.30 2.82 25.86
CA SER A 721 -0.90 1.74 26.75
C SER A 721 -0.12 0.66 26.01
N GLU A 722 0.99 0.23 26.60
CA GLU A 722 1.79 -0.90 26.13
C GLU A 722 1.91 -1.96 27.23
N ILE A 723 1.61 -3.21 26.88
CA ILE A 723 1.80 -4.36 27.75
C ILE A 723 2.87 -5.25 27.12
N PRO A 724 4.14 -5.19 27.60
CA PRO A 724 5.21 -6.04 27.08
C PRO A 724 5.00 -7.48 27.54
N MET A 725 5.21 -8.43 26.66
CA MET A 725 5.10 -9.87 26.92
C MET A 725 6.39 -10.54 26.47
N THR A 726 6.90 -11.48 27.26
CA THR A 726 8.08 -12.26 26.91
C THR A 726 7.87 -13.74 27.24
N TRP A 727 8.29 -14.60 26.32
CA TRP A 727 8.35 -16.05 26.52
C TRP A 727 9.79 -16.48 26.69
N ASN A 728 10.09 -17.17 27.79
CA ASN A 728 11.36 -17.84 27.96
C ASN A 728 11.17 -19.34 27.68
N ASP A 729 11.76 -19.80 26.58
CA ASP A 729 11.52 -21.15 26.07
C ASP A 729 12.11 -22.23 26.96
N ARG A 730 13.28 -21.98 27.59
CA ARG A 730 13.92 -22.92 28.49
C ARG A 730 13.08 -23.18 29.75
N SER A 731 12.57 -22.13 30.38
CA SER A 731 11.76 -22.23 31.62
C SER A 731 10.28 -22.49 31.33
N ARG A 732 9.86 -22.44 30.06
CA ARG A 732 8.46 -22.55 29.64
C ARG A 732 7.57 -21.53 30.35
N THR A 733 8.03 -20.29 30.43
CA THR A 733 7.34 -19.25 31.22
C THR A 733 7.01 -18.04 30.31
N LEU A 734 5.73 -17.69 30.24
CA LEU A 734 5.26 -16.42 29.72
C LEU A 734 5.24 -15.39 30.85
N THR A 735 5.94 -14.28 30.67
CA THR A 735 5.86 -13.12 31.55
C THR A 735 5.04 -12.03 30.79
N ILE A 736 3.92 -11.64 31.41
CA ILE A 736 3.14 -10.47 31.00
C ILE A 736 3.61 -9.35 31.91
N GLY A 737 4.40 -8.43 31.36
CA GLY A 737 5.08 -7.38 32.11
C GLY A 737 4.14 -6.29 32.60
N GLY A 738 4.66 -5.42 33.46
CA GLY A 738 3.92 -4.25 33.95
C GLY A 738 3.49 -3.34 32.79
N ARG A 739 2.26 -2.86 32.84
CA ARG A 739 1.70 -1.94 31.85
C ARG A 739 2.46 -0.62 31.86
N LYS A 740 2.74 -0.09 30.68
CA LYS A 740 3.34 1.23 30.47
C LYS A 740 2.32 2.17 29.86
N GLY A 741 2.24 3.40 30.39
CA GLY A 741 1.31 4.41 29.90
C GLY A 741 -0.16 4.19 30.28
N GLN A 742 -0.98 5.15 29.87
CA GLN A 742 -2.42 5.15 30.13
C GLN A 742 -3.14 6.05 29.13
N PHE A 743 -4.44 5.80 28.94
CA PHE A 743 -5.32 6.62 28.10
C PHE A 743 -6.75 6.63 28.67
N PRO A 744 -7.59 7.61 28.33
CA PRO A 744 -8.98 7.64 28.74
C PRO A 744 -9.77 6.41 28.27
N GLY A 745 -10.50 5.77 29.19
CA GLY A 745 -11.26 4.54 28.90
C GLY A 745 -10.47 3.25 28.92
N MET A 746 -9.18 3.28 29.27
CA MET A 746 -8.33 2.10 29.38
C MET A 746 -8.88 1.09 30.39
N LEU A 747 -8.86 -0.19 30.03
CA LEU A 747 -9.25 -1.28 30.93
C LEU A 747 -8.28 -1.39 32.12
N SER A 748 -8.82 -1.34 33.33
CA SER A 748 -8.03 -1.53 34.56
C SER A 748 -7.65 -2.99 34.79
N GLN A 749 -8.54 -3.90 34.42
CA GLN A 749 -8.38 -5.35 34.63
C GLN A 749 -8.76 -6.11 33.36
N ARG A 750 -8.13 -7.26 33.14
CA ARG A 750 -8.46 -8.19 32.06
C ARG A 750 -8.01 -9.61 32.38
N THR A 751 -8.44 -10.55 31.57
CA THR A 751 -7.98 -11.94 31.62
C THR A 751 -7.24 -12.28 30.34
N PHE A 752 -6.16 -13.05 30.48
CA PHE A 752 -5.47 -13.66 29.34
C PHE A 752 -5.59 -15.17 29.44
N THR A 753 -6.10 -15.81 28.39
CA THR A 753 -6.05 -17.27 28.27
C THR A 753 -4.85 -17.63 27.41
N VAL A 754 -3.79 -18.12 28.06
CA VAL A 754 -2.56 -18.55 27.39
C VAL A 754 -2.75 -19.96 26.87
N ILE A 755 -2.45 -20.20 25.58
CA ILE A 755 -2.65 -21.50 24.92
C ILE A 755 -1.36 -21.87 24.17
N LEU A 756 -0.94 -23.12 24.31
CA LEU A 756 0.16 -23.71 23.54
C LEU A 756 -0.37 -24.62 22.41
N PRO A 757 0.44 -24.91 21.38
CA PRO A 757 0.04 -25.76 20.27
C PRO A 757 -0.33 -27.21 20.67
N ASP A 758 0.16 -27.69 21.81
CA ASP A 758 -0.19 -29.00 22.37
C ASP A 758 -1.54 -29.03 23.13
N GLY A 759 -2.27 -27.91 23.13
CA GLY A 759 -3.58 -27.77 23.79
C GLY A 759 -3.53 -27.40 25.25
N LYS A 760 -2.36 -27.32 25.89
CA LYS A 760 -2.23 -26.80 27.25
C LYS A 760 -2.70 -25.36 27.29
N SER A 761 -3.49 -25.03 28.32
CA SER A 761 -3.99 -23.69 28.54
C SER A 761 -4.01 -23.28 29.98
N GLN A 762 -3.84 -21.98 30.24
CA GLN A 762 -3.95 -21.40 31.57
C GLN A 762 -4.53 -20.00 31.46
N THR A 763 -5.53 -19.68 32.27
CA THR A 763 -6.09 -18.32 32.35
C THR A 763 -5.46 -17.57 33.52
N VAL A 764 -5.04 -16.35 33.28
CA VAL A 764 -4.45 -15.45 34.28
C VAL A 764 -5.20 -14.10 34.27
N SER A 765 -5.40 -13.56 35.48
CA SER A 765 -5.92 -12.20 35.66
C SER A 765 -4.78 -11.20 35.62
N TYR A 766 -5.01 -10.05 35.01
CA TYR A 766 -4.03 -8.99 34.86
C TYR A 766 -4.63 -7.63 35.21
N SER A 767 -3.98 -6.91 36.11
CA SER A 767 -4.41 -5.59 36.60
C SER A 767 -3.40 -4.47 36.34
N GLY A 768 -2.42 -4.72 35.48
CA GLY A 768 -1.35 -3.77 35.14
C GLY A 768 0.01 -4.13 35.76
N GLU A 769 0.07 -5.02 36.71
CA GLU A 769 1.30 -5.51 37.34
C GLU A 769 1.83 -6.75 36.59
N GLU A 770 3.13 -7.04 36.76
CA GLU A 770 3.74 -8.23 36.14
C GLU A 770 3.08 -9.53 36.62
N VAL A 771 2.74 -10.40 35.67
CA VAL A 771 2.21 -11.75 35.95
C VAL A 771 3.06 -12.77 35.21
N ARG A 772 3.40 -13.87 35.85
CA ARG A 772 4.13 -15.00 35.26
C ARG A 772 3.23 -16.24 35.18
N CYS A 773 3.23 -16.83 33.98
CA CYS A 773 2.47 -18.02 33.65
C CYS A 773 3.44 -19.13 33.24
N LYS A 774 3.58 -20.18 34.01
CA LYS A 774 4.43 -21.34 33.69
C LYS A 774 3.58 -22.42 33.03
N MET A 775 3.94 -22.76 31.74
CA MET A 775 3.18 -23.67 30.88
C MET A 775 3.82 -25.05 30.76
#